data_74e1e23909fe91e8578fc4e32fcd9ec5
#
_entry.id   74e1e23909fe91e8578fc4e32fcd9ec5
#
_cell.length_a   1.000
_cell.length_b   1.000
_cell.length_c   1.000
_cell.angle_alpha   90.00
_cell.angle_beta   90.00
_cell.angle_gamma   90.00
#
_symmetry.space_group_name_H-M   'P 1'
#
loop_
_entity.id
_entity.type
_entity.pdbx_description
1 polymer ?
#
loop_
_entity_poly.entity_id
_entity_poly.type
_entity_poly.pdbx_seq_one_letter_code
_entity_poly.pdbx_strand_id
1 'polypeptide(L)'
;AGENIQPGNVQKAVNHDFTSQDANTRGGFVRLHGLEAPAFGQIWTQYPINTASFFVGITYGAGLFVAVGGQAIYTSPDGITWTSRSCPVRINLLKVHYANSRFVAVGNAISGSTTTIIYSDDGINWIVPTTFPTLNKRDIVYGNGKWVAVGPGTVSNSGQGSVSTDNGVTWTSGTNQANVFFGFGPNLAYGDGTFLVANAVADIVTSTDGLTWTVVYAGPAGYGDVVYAQSKFVTLTGSGGIYTSTNTTTWTQVRAPDSLLTWRSLSFGNGYFVALRDATTGINILYSTDTATWTSATGPYQPWYDAAFGNGVFVAVSDTGYSMASESTSLSIYASGIYSDPNAIGEQWIMVVAYNRVIFFASGQSSRTVRLGSNSVSEASTIVQANNYVYLFRGDDSTPLYWDGDWSTTFATVPNTTLPASFDSIPSSNQATYYQNRLWVKDGKDSIAASDVLAFTDYDPLANEFNLNTGNSDYIVATYPFGQNSLVAFKNKSILLLQNVEGSLSDVTVTEVTRQVGLVGINAVTSIGPDLAYVSNRNINLLTLTATNNSLQHKILPLSTRIRKIMDRVNWEVGYKISLGYWNNKLYVALPLDNSTVCNAVAVYNFVTENWYGEWNFASAIGMNIQSWQVSTYLGLQRLFSITDDGRIFVTDEGQNDISGTTVAEISTELITRAYDTDNLNHFQRRIYLDLATNRPKFSAAVFTEGASEESTLLTDQTYSRSETWKFADSAYDLTNANNDFNRAYRKDYSTGPLAAGSTPGQPSTGLQPGTGFEPEMVQEFRLPLITRRQGRLSWIKITNTQGFISVMSLGYETRAGQRANLIQV
;
A
#
# COMPACT_ATOMS: atom_id res chain seq x y z
N ALA A 1 -13.24 32.13 34.38
CA ALA A 1 -11.85 31.90 34.08
C ALA A 1 -11.79 30.75 33.09
N GLY A 2 -11.08 30.91 31.98
CA GLY A 2 -10.86 29.86 31.01
C GLY A 2 -9.85 28.84 31.55
N GLU A 3 -10.05 27.56 31.27
CA GLU A 3 -9.05 26.51 31.49
C GLU A 3 -8.21 26.34 30.25
N ASN A 4 -6.90 26.20 30.41
CA ASN A 4 -6.01 25.80 29.33
C ASN A 4 -6.34 24.39 28.89
N ILE A 5 -6.33 24.15 27.59
CA ILE A 5 -6.62 22.84 27.04
C ILE A 5 -5.36 21.98 27.14
N GLN A 6 -5.36 21.09 28.11
CA GLN A 6 -4.30 20.11 28.34
C GLN A 6 -4.84 18.70 28.03
N PRO A 7 -3.99 17.72 27.66
CA PRO A 7 -4.42 16.35 27.41
C PRO A 7 -5.27 15.75 28.55
N GLY A 8 -5.00 16.11 29.81
CA GLY A 8 -5.79 15.65 30.96
C GLY A 8 -7.21 16.25 31.04
N ASN A 9 -7.49 17.32 30.30
CA ASN A 9 -8.80 17.99 30.25
C ASN A 9 -9.65 17.54 29.05
N VAL A 10 -9.18 16.59 28.25
CA VAL A 10 -9.91 16.07 27.10
C VAL A 10 -10.36 14.63 27.30
N GLN A 11 -11.53 14.32 26.83
CA GLN A 11 -12.07 12.95 26.79
C GLN A 11 -11.70 12.24 25.47
N LYS A 12 -11.63 12.96 24.36
CA LYS A 12 -11.26 12.50 23.03
C LYS A 12 -10.50 13.57 22.29
N ALA A 13 -9.41 13.20 21.64
CA ALA A 13 -8.69 14.05 20.71
C ALA A 13 -8.31 13.24 19.48
N VAL A 14 -8.63 13.77 18.31
CA VAL A 14 -8.27 13.24 17.00
C VAL A 14 -7.47 14.26 16.25
N ASN A 15 -6.29 13.87 15.77
CA ASN A 15 -5.38 14.75 15.01
C ASN A 15 -4.93 16.02 15.74
N HIS A 16 -4.79 15.96 17.08
CA HIS A 16 -4.23 17.05 17.86
C HIS A 16 -2.81 16.76 18.35
N ASP A 17 -2.02 17.82 18.50
CA ASP A 17 -0.71 17.83 19.15
C ASP A 17 -0.76 18.79 20.34
N PHE A 18 -0.33 18.34 21.50
CA PHE A 18 -0.29 19.09 22.75
C PHE A 18 1.15 19.40 23.19
N THR A 19 2.09 19.51 22.24
CA THR A 19 3.50 19.85 22.55
C THR A 19 3.63 21.21 23.23
N SER A 20 2.85 22.20 22.73
CA SER A 20 2.55 23.43 23.47
C SER A 20 1.42 23.16 24.47
N GLN A 21 1.14 24.11 25.36
CA GLN A 21 0.02 23.99 26.30
C GLN A 21 -1.37 24.08 25.65
N ASP A 22 -1.41 24.12 24.32
CA ASP A 22 -2.61 24.27 23.51
C ASP A 22 -2.92 22.97 22.75
N ALA A 23 -4.18 22.81 22.36
CA ALA A 23 -4.59 21.70 21.48
C ALA A 23 -4.43 22.11 20.00
N ASN A 24 -3.24 21.91 19.46
CA ASN A 24 -2.94 22.25 18.06
C ASN A 24 -3.38 21.14 17.10
N THR A 25 -3.65 21.47 15.83
CA THR A 25 -3.65 20.50 14.77
C THR A 25 -2.27 19.83 14.70
N ARG A 26 -2.21 18.50 14.57
CA ARG A 26 -0.94 17.79 14.44
C ARG A 26 -0.14 18.23 13.22
N GLY A 27 1.15 18.00 13.22
CA GLY A 27 1.97 18.12 12.03
C GLY A 27 1.54 17.15 10.92
N GLY A 28 1.76 17.53 9.68
CA GLY A 28 1.42 16.76 8.51
C GLY A 28 2.36 15.60 8.26
N PHE A 29 1.97 14.74 7.33
CA PHE A 29 2.80 13.70 6.75
C PHE A 29 3.10 14.10 5.31
N VAL A 30 4.35 14.46 5.03
CA VAL A 30 4.77 14.93 3.71
C VAL A 30 5.48 13.80 2.99
N ARG A 31 4.90 13.33 1.89
CA ARG A 31 5.52 12.31 1.04
C ARG A 31 6.80 12.86 0.42
N LEU A 32 7.93 12.27 0.76
CA LEU A 32 9.24 12.64 0.21
C LEU A 32 9.53 11.93 -1.10
N HIS A 33 9.40 10.64 -1.04
CA HIS A 33 9.50 9.76 -2.18
C HIS A 33 8.27 8.88 -2.16
N GLY A 34 7.62 8.85 -3.29
CA GLY A 34 6.89 7.66 -3.60
C GLY A 34 7.93 6.70 -4.12
N LEU A 35 7.86 5.48 -3.67
CA LEU A 35 7.84 4.50 -4.68
C LEU A 35 6.63 4.94 -5.51
N GLU A 36 6.87 5.73 -6.55
CA GLU A 36 6.15 5.42 -7.73
C GLU A 36 6.55 3.98 -7.95
N ALA A 37 5.68 3.05 -7.60
CA ALA A 37 5.73 1.73 -8.19
C ALA A 37 6.09 2.01 -9.63
N PRO A 38 7.24 1.56 -10.16
CA PRO A 38 7.62 1.88 -11.54
C PRO A 38 6.36 1.71 -12.31
N ALA A 39 5.92 2.74 -13.01
CA ALA A 39 4.53 2.86 -13.43
C ALA A 39 4.19 1.51 -14.00
N PHE A 40 3.16 0.88 -13.46
CA PHE A 40 2.80 -0.51 -13.66
C PHE A 40 3.10 -0.94 -15.10
N GLY A 41 3.84 -2.02 -15.29
CA GLY A 41 4.27 -2.44 -16.62
C GLY A 41 5.58 -1.82 -17.14
N GLN A 42 6.33 -1.06 -16.34
CA GLN A 42 7.65 -0.55 -16.77
C GLN A 42 8.77 -1.58 -16.67
N ILE A 43 8.71 -2.47 -15.69
CA ILE A 43 9.73 -3.48 -15.49
C ILE A 43 9.13 -4.87 -15.70
N TRP A 44 9.76 -5.63 -16.60
CA TRP A 44 9.37 -6.98 -16.95
C TRP A 44 10.55 -7.92 -16.87
N THR A 45 10.34 -9.09 -16.29
CA THR A 45 11.38 -10.12 -16.17
C THR A 45 10.97 -11.38 -16.92
N GLN A 46 11.88 -11.92 -17.71
CA GLN A 46 11.66 -13.13 -18.53
C GLN A 46 11.98 -14.40 -17.75
N TYR A 47 11.16 -15.41 -17.96
CA TYR A 47 11.29 -16.74 -17.37
C TYR A 47 11.06 -17.83 -18.42
N PRO A 48 11.77 -18.96 -18.38
CA PRO A 48 11.51 -20.09 -19.27
C PRO A 48 10.24 -20.83 -18.83
N ILE A 49 9.35 -21.14 -19.80
CA ILE A 49 8.26 -22.10 -19.63
C ILE A 49 8.75 -23.47 -20.12
N ASN A 50 8.95 -23.57 -21.42
CA ASN A 50 9.54 -24.71 -22.13
C ASN A 50 10.00 -24.23 -23.52
N THR A 51 11.29 -24.13 -23.73
CA THR A 51 11.90 -23.62 -24.96
C THR A 51 11.72 -24.55 -26.18
N ALA A 52 11.21 -25.76 -25.97
CA ALA A 52 10.84 -26.70 -27.06
C ALA A 52 9.37 -26.55 -27.51
N SER A 53 8.60 -25.69 -26.85
CA SER A 53 7.18 -25.41 -27.11
C SER A 53 6.97 -23.94 -27.46
N PHE A 54 5.87 -23.63 -28.12
CA PHE A 54 5.44 -22.26 -28.35
C PHE A 54 4.14 -21.98 -27.62
N PHE A 55 3.94 -20.74 -27.13
CA PHE A 55 2.74 -20.33 -26.42
C PHE A 55 2.17 -19.07 -27.06
N VAL A 56 0.89 -19.10 -27.35
CA VAL A 56 0.19 -18.02 -28.10
C VAL A 56 -1.08 -17.55 -27.43
N GLY A 57 -1.51 -18.20 -26.35
CA GLY A 57 -2.67 -17.81 -25.57
C GLY A 57 -2.40 -17.98 -24.07
N ILE A 58 -2.86 -17.04 -23.26
CA ILE A 58 -2.77 -17.08 -21.81
C ILE A 58 -4.02 -16.47 -21.17
N THR A 59 -4.43 -17.00 -20.03
CA THR A 59 -5.49 -16.44 -19.18
C THR A 59 -5.17 -16.66 -17.70
N TYR A 60 -5.86 -15.92 -16.81
CA TYR A 60 -5.77 -16.16 -15.37
C TYR A 60 -7.15 -16.49 -14.80
N GLY A 61 -7.23 -17.49 -13.96
CA GLY A 61 -8.44 -17.88 -13.25
C GLY A 61 -8.17 -18.96 -12.23
N ALA A 62 -9.06 -19.15 -11.26
CA ALA A 62 -8.93 -20.14 -10.19
C ALA A 62 -7.55 -20.13 -9.48
N GLY A 63 -6.90 -18.95 -9.39
CA GLY A 63 -5.58 -18.81 -8.77
C GLY A 63 -4.40 -19.22 -9.66
N LEU A 64 -4.61 -19.54 -10.94
CA LEU A 64 -3.59 -20.01 -11.86
C LEU A 64 -3.56 -19.20 -13.17
N PHE A 65 -2.38 -18.92 -13.67
CA PHE A 65 -2.15 -18.64 -15.08
C PHE A 65 -2.18 -19.96 -15.86
N VAL A 66 -2.87 -19.95 -16.99
CA VAL A 66 -2.91 -21.10 -17.92
C VAL A 66 -2.40 -20.60 -19.28
N ALA A 67 -1.27 -21.15 -19.72
CA ALA A 67 -0.66 -20.86 -21.02
C ALA A 67 -0.88 -22.03 -21.98
N VAL A 68 -1.27 -21.73 -23.21
CA VAL A 68 -1.53 -22.73 -24.25
C VAL A 68 -0.82 -22.39 -25.57
N GLY A 69 -0.44 -23.43 -26.30
CA GLY A 69 0.12 -23.30 -27.63
C GLY A 69 0.44 -24.68 -28.24
N GLY A 70 0.03 -24.92 -29.49
CA GLY A 70 0.13 -26.29 -30.05
C GLY A 70 -0.64 -27.32 -29.19
N GLN A 71 0.02 -28.37 -28.79
CA GLN A 71 -0.53 -29.35 -27.86
C GLN A 71 -0.08 -29.15 -26.41
N ALA A 72 0.64 -28.05 -26.14
CA ALA A 72 1.16 -27.73 -24.82
C ALA A 72 0.15 -26.95 -23.99
N ILE A 73 -0.02 -27.37 -22.72
CA ILE A 73 -0.75 -26.67 -21.68
C ILE A 73 0.15 -26.59 -20.46
N TYR A 74 0.37 -25.40 -19.95
CA TYR A 74 1.17 -25.15 -18.75
C TYR A 74 0.41 -24.26 -17.78
N THR A 75 0.59 -24.48 -16.48
CA THR A 75 -0.01 -23.70 -15.42
C THR A 75 1.03 -23.12 -14.50
N SER A 76 0.78 -21.92 -13.98
CA SER A 76 1.64 -21.25 -13.02
C SER A 76 0.80 -20.46 -12.00
N PRO A 77 1.10 -20.48 -10.71
CA PRO A 77 0.44 -19.62 -9.71
C PRO A 77 0.95 -18.18 -9.77
N ASP A 78 2.14 -17.96 -10.29
CA ASP A 78 2.90 -16.69 -10.20
C ASP A 78 3.38 -16.11 -11.54
N GLY A 79 3.19 -16.86 -12.64
CA GLY A 79 3.72 -16.51 -13.98
C GLY A 79 5.22 -16.77 -14.16
N ILE A 80 5.88 -17.34 -13.16
CA ILE A 80 7.33 -17.58 -13.10
C ILE A 80 7.63 -19.08 -13.15
N THR A 81 6.99 -19.85 -12.26
CA THR A 81 7.19 -21.28 -12.14
C THR A 81 6.07 -22.03 -12.86
N TRP A 82 6.42 -22.81 -13.89
CA TRP A 82 5.44 -23.43 -14.78
C TRP A 82 5.44 -24.96 -14.69
N THR A 83 4.24 -25.51 -14.64
CA THR A 83 4.01 -26.97 -14.59
C THR A 83 3.25 -27.43 -15.82
N SER A 84 3.78 -28.44 -16.53
CA SER A 84 3.12 -29.04 -17.70
C SER A 84 1.85 -29.79 -17.31
N ARG A 85 0.82 -29.68 -18.16
CA ARG A 85 -0.46 -30.39 -18.03
C ARG A 85 -0.76 -31.25 -19.27
N SER A 86 -1.47 -32.34 -19.06
CA SER A 86 -1.85 -33.22 -20.14
C SER A 86 -2.94 -32.62 -21.01
N CYS A 87 -2.72 -32.60 -22.33
CA CYS A 87 -3.75 -32.29 -23.30
C CYS A 87 -4.48 -33.58 -23.70
N PRO A 88 -5.82 -33.69 -23.55
CA PRO A 88 -6.55 -34.94 -23.71
C PRO A 88 -6.67 -35.41 -25.18
N VAL A 89 -6.43 -34.52 -26.13
CA VAL A 89 -6.64 -34.75 -27.56
C VAL A 89 -5.58 -34.05 -28.43
N ARG A 90 -5.49 -34.44 -29.68
CA ARG A 90 -4.62 -33.79 -30.64
C ARG A 90 -5.30 -32.53 -31.19
N ILE A 91 -4.90 -31.40 -30.70
CA ILE A 91 -5.42 -30.06 -31.05
C ILE A 91 -4.25 -29.06 -31.10
N ASN A 92 -4.27 -28.13 -32.03
CA ASN A 92 -3.35 -27.00 -32.04
C ASN A 92 -4.04 -25.82 -31.34
N LEU A 93 -3.81 -25.69 -30.02
CA LEU A 93 -4.40 -24.65 -29.18
C LEU A 93 -3.89 -23.26 -29.55
N LEU A 94 -4.78 -22.28 -29.61
CA LEU A 94 -4.49 -20.92 -30.00
C LEU A 94 -4.87 -19.88 -28.94
N LYS A 95 -5.98 -20.09 -28.22
CA LYS A 95 -6.48 -19.17 -27.20
C LYS A 95 -7.09 -19.95 -26.04
N VAL A 96 -7.01 -19.41 -24.86
CA VAL A 96 -7.68 -19.90 -23.66
C VAL A 96 -8.30 -18.72 -22.91
N HIS A 97 -9.50 -18.91 -22.38
CA HIS A 97 -10.19 -17.91 -21.60
C HIS A 97 -10.79 -18.53 -20.33
N TYR A 98 -10.79 -17.77 -19.21
CA TYR A 98 -11.42 -18.16 -17.96
C TYR A 98 -12.59 -17.27 -17.64
N ALA A 99 -13.75 -17.85 -17.49
CA ALA A 99 -14.95 -17.16 -16.99
C ALA A 99 -15.92 -18.20 -16.42
N ASN A 100 -16.88 -17.75 -15.63
CA ASN A 100 -17.93 -18.60 -15.03
C ASN A 100 -17.36 -19.86 -14.38
N SER A 101 -16.24 -19.74 -13.64
CA SER A 101 -15.53 -20.80 -12.94
C SER A 101 -15.02 -21.95 -13.85
N ARG A 102 -14.73 -21.65 -15.12
CA ARG A 102 -14.25 -22.62 -16.11
C ARG A 102 -13.22 -22.02 -17.06
N PHE A 103 -12.20 -22.78 -17.39
CA PHE A 103 -11.28 -22.52 -18.50
C PHE A 103 -11.84 -23.18 -19.77
N VAL A 104 -11.87 -22.46 -20.87
CA VAL A 104 -12.16 -23.03 -22.20
C VAL A 104 -11.05 -22.62 -23.15
N ALA A 105 -10.47 -23.59 -23.83
CA ALA A 105 -9.41 -23.40 -24.80
C ALA A 105 -9.87 -23.87 -26.20
N VAL A 106 -9.48 -23.07 -27.21
CA VAL A 106 -9.87 -23.28 -28.60
C VAL A 106 -8.66 -23.37 -29.50
N GLY A 107 -8.83 -24.01 -30.66
CA GLY A 107 -7.74 -24.16 -31.61
C GLY A 107 -8.16 -24.81 -32.92
N ASN A 108 -7.15 -25.27 -33.65
CA ASN A 108 -7.30 -25.96 -34.91
C ASN A 108 -7.27 -27.48 -34.70
N ALA A 109 -8.16 -28.18 -35.36
CA ALA A 109 -8.05 -29.66 -35.44
C ALA A 109 -6.77 -30.06 -36.20
N ILE A 110 -6.07 -31.04 -35.69
CA ILE A 110 -4.88 -31.61 -36.36
C ILE A 110 -5.23 -32.97 -36.98
N SER A 111 -4.43 -33.40 -37.98
CA SER A 111 -4.63 -34.68 -38.64
C SER A 111 -4.96 -35.85 -37.69
N GLY A 112 -6.09 -36.49 -37.90
CA GLY A 112 -6.61 -37.55 -37.06
C GLY A 112 -7.46 -37.12 -35.87
N SER A 113 -7.75 -35.83 -35.73
CA SER A 113 -8.68 -35.29 -34.73
C SER A 113 -9.66 -34.29 -35.39
N THR A 114 -10.87 -34.21 -34.85
CA THR A 114 -11.88 -33.19 -35.24
C THR A 114 -12.14 -32.18 -34.14
N THR A 115 -11.46 -32.34 -32.99
CA THR A 115 -11.68 -31.51 -31.80
C THR A 115 -11.05 -30.13 -31.97
N THR A 116 -11.85 -29.10 -31.71
CA THR A 116 -11.45 -27.69 -31.80
C THR A 116 -11.61 -26.92 -30.50
N ILE A 117 -12.18 -27.55 -29.47
CA ILE A 117 -12.45 -26.95 -28.15
C ILE A 117 -12.20 -27.99 -27.06
N ILE A 118 -11.62 -27.59 -25.95
CA ILE A 118 -11.50 -28.35 -24.70
C ILE A 118 -11.80 -27.41 -23.52
N TYR A 119 -12.20 -27.96 -22.36
CA TYR A 119 -12.44 -27.16 -21.16
C TYR A 119 -11.87 -27.83 -19.89
N SER A 120 -11.71 -27.02 -18.82
CA SER A 120 -11.25 -27.47 -17.52
C SER A 120 -11.88 -26.61 -16.41
N ASP A 121 -12.25 -27.20 -15.29
CA ASP A 121 -12.77 -26.48 -14.12
C ASP A 121 -11.64 -26.01 -13.19
N ASP A 122 -10.48 -26.64 -13.25
CA ASP A 122 -9.33 -26.41 -12.36
C ASP A 122 -8.04 -25.93 -13.08
N GLY A 123 -8.06 -25.88 -14.42
CA GLY A 123 -6.89 -25.57 -15.26
C GLY A 123 -5.88 -26.72 -15.37
N ILE A 124 -6.10 -27.82 -14.66
CA ILE A 124 -5.19 -28.98 -14.54
C ILE A 124 -5.73 -30.17 -15.34
N ASN A 125 -7.00 -30.51 -15.14
CA ASN A 125 -7.69 -31.63 -15.78
C ASN A 125 -8.55 -31.11 -16.93
N TRP A 126 -8.21 -31.51 -18.16
CA TRP A 126 -8.85 -31.02 -19.38
C TRP A 126 -9.79 -32.07 -19.99
N ILE A 127 -10.94 -31.63 -20.45
CA ILE A 127 -12.05 -32.46 -20.91
C ILE A 127 -12.47 -32.01 -22.31
N VAL A 128 -12.84 -32.99 -23.14
CA VAL A 128 -13.47 -32.74 -24.46
C VAL A 128 -14.96 -32.52 -24.27
N PRO A 129 -15.57 -31.46 -24.80
CA PRO A 129 -17.03 -31.26 -24.79
C PRO A 129 -17.79 -32.44 -25.41
N THR A 130 -19.03 -32.65 -25.00
CA THR A 130 -19.90 -33.70 -25.55
C THR A 130 -20.26 -33.43 -27.01
N THR A 131 -20.46 -32.17 -27.36
CA THR A 131 -20.57 -31.70 -28.75
C THR A 131 -19.68 -30.50 -28.93
N PHE A 132 -19.03 -30.39 -30.10
CA PHE A 132 -18.13 -29.26 -30.40
C PHE A 132 -18.17 -28.89 -31.88
N PRO A 133 -17.80 -27.63 -32.26
CA PRO A 133 -17.71 -27.21 -33.65
C PRO A 133 -16.70 -28.03 -34.44
N THR A 134 -17.03 -28.39 -35.66
CA THR A 134 -16.09 -29.09 -36.53
C THR A 134 -15.12 -28.18 -37.27
N LEU A 135 -15.43 -26.90 -37.35
CA LEU A 135 -14.55 -25.90 -37.96
C LEU A 135 -13.62 -25.31 -36.90
N ASN A 136 -12.40 -25.02 -37.34
CA ASN A 136 -11.35 -24.41 -36.49
C ASN A 136 -11.87 -23.16 -35.78
N LYS A 137 -11.43 -22.97 -34.53
CA LYS A 137 -11.72 -21.79 -33.71
C LYS A 137 -10.43 -21.05 -33.39
N ARG A 138 -10.49 -19.73 -33.43
CA ARG A 138 -9.34 -18.85 -33.27
C ARG A 138 -9.36 -18.12 -31.94
N ASP A 139 -10.56 -17.72 -31.49
CA ASP A 139 -10.72 -16.97 -30.28
C ASP A 139 -12.02 -17.35 -29.56
N ILE A 140 -12.11 -16.99 -28.25
CA ILE A 140 -13.19 -17.35 -27.36
C ILE A 140 -13.36 -16.32 -26.26
N VAL A 141 -14.63 -15.99 -25.94
CA VAL A 141 -14.98 -15.12 -24.81
C VAL A 141 -16.27 -15.61 -24.14
N TYR A 142 -16.47 -15.27 -22.89
CA TYR A 142 -17.72 -15.48 -22.16
C TYR A 142 -18.46 -14.15 -21.99
N GLY A 143 -19.75 -14.13 -22.27
CA GLY A 143 -20.58 -12.96 -22.06
C GLY A 143 -22.06 -13.30 -22.15
N ASN A 144 -22.91 -12.53 -21.47
CA ASN A 144 -24.36 -12.70 -21.45
C ASN A 144 -24.81 -14.15 -21.18
N GLY A 145 -24.16 -14.82 -20.21
CA GLY A 145 -24.49 -16.19 -19.80
C GLY A 145 -24.06 -17.30 -20.78
N LYS A 146 -23.23 -16.99 -21.75
CA LYS A 146 -22.81 -17.96 -22.79
C LYS A 146 -21.35 -17.81 -23.17
N TRP A 147 -20.75 -18.91 -23.61
CA TRP A 147 -19.47 -18.93 -24.29
C TRP A 147 -19.68 -18.72 -25.79
N VAL A 148 -18.87 -17.87 -26.41
CA VAL A 148 -18.86 -17.61 -27.84
C VAL A 148 -17.47 -17.85 -28.37
N ALA A 149 -17.32 -18.74 -29.35
CA ALA A 149 -16.08 -19.04 -30.05
C ALA A 149 -16.21 -18.68 -31.54
N VAL A 150 -15.22 -18.04 -32.12
CA VAL A 150 -15.22 -17.60 -33.52
C VAL A 150 -14.05 -18.19 -34.29
N GLY A 151 -14.25 -18.41 -35.60
CA GLY A 151 -13.21 -18.91 -36.48
C GLY A 151 -13.63 -18.86 -37.94
N PRO A 152 -12.71 -19.22 -38.88
CA PRO A 152 -13.00 -19.16 -40.32
C PRO A 152 -14.17 -20.07 -40.68
N GLY A 153 -14.93 -19.63 -41.69
CA GLY A 153 -15.98 -20.44 -42.30
C GLY A 153 -15.43 -21.42 -43.33
N THR A 154 -16.33 -22.10 -44.04
CA THR A 154 -15.97 -23.10 -45.06
C THR A 154 -15.60 -22.52 -46.42
N VAL A 155 -15.93 -21.27 -46.67
CA VAL A 155 -15.59 -20.57 -47.93
C VAL A 155 -14.68 -19.38 -47.67
N SER A 156 -13.92 -18.97 -48.66
CA SER A 156 -13.07 -17.78 -48.58
C SER A 156 -13.87 -16.56 -48.14
N ASN A 157 -13.29 -15.73 -47.30
CA ASN A 157 -13.90 -14.52 -46.71
C ASN A 157 -15.22 -14.77 -45.97
N SER A 158 -15.36 -15.94 -45.32
CA SER A 158 -16.49 -16.23 -44.42
C SER A 158 -16.03 -16.56 -43.03
N GLY A 159 -16.92 -16.35 -42.04
CA GLY A 159 -16.70 -16.66 -40.65
C GLY A 159 -17.87 -17.44 -40.04
N GLN A 160 -17.58 -18.14 -38.96
CA GLN A 160 -18.57 -18.88 -38.17
C GLN A 160 -18.40 -18.66 -36.69
N GLY A 161 -19.48 -18.18 -36.03
CA GLY A 161 -19.62 -18.19 -34.60
C GLY A 161 -20.15 -19.53 -34.08
N SER A 162 -19.81 -19.91 -32.91
CA SER A 162 -20.34 -21.07 -32.19
C SER A 162 -20.60 -20.70 -30.72
N VAL A 163 -21.68 -21.21 -30.14
CA VAL A 163 -22.17 -20.80 -28.83
C VAL A 163 -22.41 -22.01 -27.94
N SER A 164 -22.07 -21.89 -26.69
CA SER A 164 -22.46 -22.80 -25.61
C SER A 164 -23.21 -22.03 -24.52
N THR A 165 -24.37 -22.54 -24.12
CA THR A 165 -25.19 -22.00 -23.02
C THR A 165 -25.17 -22.85 -21.74
N ASP A 166 -24.48 -23.96 -21.77
CA ASP A 166 -24.29 -24.93 -20.68
C ASP A 166 -22.85 -24.98 -20.14
N ASN A 167 -22.24 -23.81 -20.14
CA ASN A 167 -20.87 -23.59 -19.64
C ASN A 167 -19.79 -24.40 -20.41
N GLY A 168 -19.92 -24.56 -21.72
CA GLY A 168 -18.89 -25.17 -22.57
C GLY A 168 -19.02 -26.67 -22.77
N VAL A 169 -20.08 -27.33 -22.25
CA VAL A 169 -20.29 -28.78 -22.36
C VAL A 169 -20.82 -29.17 -23.73
N THR A 170 -21.77 -28.41 -24.25
CA THR A 170 -22.29 -28.58 -25.61
C THR A 170 -22.24 -27.30 -26.42
N TRP A 171 -22.06 -27.41 -27.74
CA TRP A 171 -21.87 -26.28 -28.63
C TRP A 171 -22.79 -26.34 -29.83
N THR A 172 -23.35 -25.19 -30.17
CA THR A 172 -24.17 -24.97 -31.38
C THR A 172 -23.42 -24.03 -32.30
N SER A 173 -23.28 -24.39 -33.56
CA SER A 173 -22.64 -23.54 -34.57
C SER A 173 -23.66 -22.77 -35.38
N GLY A 174 -23.38 -21.50 -35.63
CA GLY A 174 -24.12 -20.66 -36.58
C GLY A 174 -23.84 -21.04 -38.02
N THR A 175 -24.53 -20.39 -38.92
CA THR A 175 -24.29 -20.52 -40.37
C THR A 175 -23.01 -19.79 -40.77
N ASN A 176 -22.36 -20.22 -41.85
CA ASN A 176 -21.28 -19.47 -42.46
C ASN A 176 -21.81 -18.15 -43.01
N GLN A 177 -21.20 -17.04 -42.57
CA GLN A 177 -21.60 -15.69 -43.01
C GLN A 177 -20.59 -15.15 -44.00
N ALA A 178 -21.06 -14.83 -45.23
CA ALA A 178 -20.26 -14.20 -46.24
C ALA A 178 -19.93 -12.73 -45.84
N ASN A 179 -18.74 -12.26 -46.16
CA ASN A 179 -18.24 -10.93 -45.84
C ASN A 179 -18.02 -10.68 -44.33
N VAL A 180 -18.11 -11.70 -43.52
CA VAL A 180 -17.70 -11.68 -42.08
C VAL A 180 -16.49 -12.58 -41.95
N PHE A 181 -15.30 -12.02 -42.05
CA PHE A 181 -14.06 -12.79 -42.06
C PHE A 181 -13.50 -12.90 -40.66
N PHE A 182 -13.37 -14.12 -40.13
CA PHE A 182 -12.65 -14.45 -38.93
C PHE A 182 -11.32 -15.17 -39.25
N GLY A 183 -10.50 -14.52 -40.07
CA GLY A 183 -9.26 -15.05 -40.60
C GLY A 183 -8.08 -15.05 -39.65
N PHE A 184 -6.94 -14.61 -40.06
CA PHE A 184 -5.72 -14.60 -39.26
C PHE A 184 -5.85 -13.62 -38.09
N GLY A 185 -5.95 -14.18 -36.85
CA GLY A 185 -6.02 -13.44 -35.63
C GLY A 185 -7.34 -12.69 -35.36
N PRO A 186 -8.52 -13.36 -35.35
CA PRO A 186 -9.68 -12.70 -34.77
C PRO A 186 -9.46 -12.45 -33.28
N ASN A 187 -9.75 -11.21 -32.87
CA ASN A 187 -9.67 -10.82 -31.49
C ASN A 187 -11.09 -10.49 -31.05
N LEU A 188 -11.57 -11.23 -30.05
CA LEU A 188 -12.97 -11.23 -29.61
C LEU A 188 -13.08 -10.66 -28.21
N ALA A 189 -13.90 -9.67 -28.03
CA ALA A 189 -14.26 -9.12 -26.73
C ALA A 189 -15.77 -9.10 -26.52
N TYR A 190 -16.18 -9.08 -25.26
CA TYR A 190 -17.57 -8.86 -24.86
C TYR A 190 -17.67 -7.66 -23.93
N GLY A 191 -18.62 -6.79 -24.22
CA GLY A 191 -18.91 -5.61 -23.39
C GLY A 191 -20.24 -4.97 -23.79
N ASP A 192 -20.89 -4.32 -22.85
CA ASP A 192 -22.16 -3.61 -23.06
C ASP A 192 -23.21 -4.42 -23.85
N GLY A 193 -23.35 -5.72 -23.48
CA GLY A 193 -24.32 -6.63 -24.14
C GLY A 193 -23.92 -7.12 -25.53
N THR A 194 -22.75 -6.74 -26.04
CA THR A 194 -22.32 -6.97 -27.43
C THR A 194 -21.02 -7.76 -27.48
N PHE A 195 -20.99 -8.80 -28.32
CA PHE A 195 -19.78 -9.47 -28.76
C PHE A 195 -19.20 -8.69 -29.94
N LEU A 196 -17.91 -8.41 -29.90
CA LEU A 196 -17.20 -7.65 -30.92
C LEU A 196 -15.94 -8.38 -31.37
N VAL A 197 -15.77 -8.51 -32.68
CA VAL A 197 -14.52 -8.98 -33.29
C VAL A 197 -13.88 -7.83 -34.07
N ALA A 198 -12.61 -7.59 -33.75
CA ALA A 198 -11.73 -6.70 -34.48
C ALA A 198 -10.91 -7.52 -35.51
N ASN A 199 -11.15 -7.32 -36.76
CA ASN A 199 -10.66 -8.19 -37.83
C ASN A 199 -9.37 -7.65 -38.46
N ALA A 200 -8.46 -8.54 -38.82
CA ALA A 200 -7.22 -8.19 -39.52
C ALA A 200 -7.42 -7.53 -40.93
N VAL A 201 -8.59 -7.61 -41.52
CA VAL A 201 -8.91 -7.09 -42.88
C VAL A 201 -9.67 -5.76 -42.86
N ALA A 202 -9.70 -5.08 -41.73
CA ALA A 202 -10.22 -3.73 -41.55
C ALA A 202 -11.70 -3.60 -41.12
N ASP A 203 -12.37 -4.68 -40.71
CA ASP A 203 -13.77 -4.61 -40.30
C ASP A 203 -13.91 -4.83 -38.79
N ILE A 204 -14.80 -4.07 -38.18
CA ILE A 204 -15.37 -4.37 -36.86
C ILE A 204 -16.73 -5.03 -37.08
N VAL A 205 -16.87 -6.23 -36.54
CA VAL A 205 -18.13 -6.98 -36.60
C VAL A 205 -18.67 -7.23 -35.20
N THR A 206 -20.01 -7.16 -35.10
CA THR A 206 -20.66 -7.33 -33.80
C THR A 206 -21.77 -8.37 -33.84
N SER A 207 -22.09 -8.92 -32.68
CA SER A 207 -23.18 -9.87 -32.45
C SER A 207 -23.75 -9.70 -31.07
N THR A 208 -25.03 -9.92 -30.87
CA THR A 208 -25.69 -10.02 -29.56
C THR A 208 -25.97 -11.48 -29.17
N ASP A 209 -26.02 -12.38 -30.14
CA ASP A 209 -26.31 -13.81 -29.93
C ASP A 209 -25.07 -14.73 -30.05
N GLY A 210 -23.97 -14.26 -30.65
CA GLY A 210 -22.76 -15.03 -30.94
C GLY A 210 -22.85 -15.90 -32.17
N LEU A 211 -24.00 -15.96 -32.84
CA LEU A 211 -24.26 -16.78 -34.01
C LEU A 211 -24.42 -15.96 -35.31
N THR A 212 -25.09 -14.79 -35.18
CA THR A 212 -25.33 -13.85 -36.26
C THR A 212 -24.45 -12.61 -36.07
N TRP A 213 -23.66 -12.28 -37.09
CA TRP A 213 -22.66 -11.22 -37.06
C TRP A 213 -22.92 -10.15 -38.10
N THR A 214 -22.72 -8.90 -37.74
CA THR A 214 -22.95 -7.76 -38.63
C THR A 214 -21.70 -6.87 -38.67
N VAL A 215 -21.29 -6.44 -39.85
CA VAL A 215 -20.24 -5.43 -40.02
C VAL A 215 -20.78 -4.07 -39.61
N VAL A 216 -20.18 -3.42 -38.63
CA VAL A 216 -20.67 -2.13 -38.10
C VAL A 216 -19.73 -0.96 -38.39
N TYR A 217 -18.46 -1.25 -38.70
CA TYR A 217 -17.45 -0.24 -39.01
C TYR A 217 -16.38 -0.78 -39.93
N ALA A 218 -16.09 -0.06 -41.00
CA ALA A 218 -14.97 -0.30 -41.90
C ALA A 218 -13.83 0.65 -41.49
N GLY A 219 -12.85 0.15 -40.78
CA GLY A 219 -11.78 0.95 -40.14
C GLY A 219 -10.40 0.77 -40.79
N PRO A 220 -9.36 1.23 -40.17
CA PRO A 220 -7.98 1.03 -40.63
C PRO A 220 -7.64 -0.46 -40.64
N ALA A 221 -6.88 -0.90 -41.64
CA ALA A 221 -6.48 -2.30 -41.79
C ALA A 221 -5.59 -2.80 -40.65
N GLY A 222 -5.71 -4.09 -40.32
CA GLY A 222 -4.75 -4.80 -39.54
C GLY A 222 -4.95 -4.71 -38.04
N TYR A 223 -6.16 -4.85 -37.51
CA TYR A 223 -6.39 -4.96 -36.05
C TYR A 223 -5.62 -6.14 -35.45
N GLY A 224 -4.93 -5.87 -34.34
CA GLY A 224 -4.11 -6.85 -33.63
C GLY A 224 -4.80 -7.47 -32.42
N ASP A 225 -5.57 -6.70 -31.65
CA ASP A 225 -6.31 -7.19 -30.47
C ASP A 225 -7.41 -6.20 -30.04
N VAL A 226 -8.36 -6.67 -29.18
CA VAL A 226 -9.43 -5.85 -28.64
C VAL A 226 -9.78 -6.28 -27.21
N VAL A 227 -10.04 -5.31 -26.34
CA VAL A 227 -10.56 -5.53 -24.98
C VAL A 227 -11.71 -4.59 -24.68
N TYR A 228 -12.61 -4.99 -23.78
CA TYR A 228 -13.61 -4.09 -23.19
C TYR A 228 -13.25 -3.81 -21.73
N ALA A 229 -13.01 -2.56 -21.42
CA ALA A 229 -12.73 -2.12 -20.07
C ALA A 229 -13.08 -0.63 -19.91
N GLN A 230 -13.32 -0.18 -18.69
CA GLN A 230 -13.69 1.20 -18.38
C GLN A 230 -14.85 1.71 -19.27
N SER A 231 -15.88 0.87 -19.49
CA SER A 231 -17.08 1.16 -20.27
C SER A 231 -16.82 1.53 -21.74
N LYS A 232 -15.74 1.01 -22.34
CA LYS A 232 -15.40 1.21 -23.76
C LYS A 232 -14.66 0.00 -24.32
N PHE A 233 -14.80 -0.18 -25.62
CA PHE A 233 -13.95 -1.06 -26.40
C PHE A 233 -12.65 -0.32 -26.75
N VAL A 234 -11.55 -0.99 -26.62
CA VAL A 234 -10.21 -0.50 -27.00
C VAL A 234 -9.60 -1.52 -27.94
N THR A 235 -9.20 -1.10 -29.12
CA THR A 235 -8.54 -1.98 -30.08
C THR A 235 -7.19 -1.45 -30.50
N LEU A 236 -6.29 -2.37 -30.80
CA LEU A 236 -4.92 -2.16 -31.21
C LEU A 236 -4.80 -2.59 -32.69
N THR A 237 -4.12 -1.81 -33.52
CA THR A 237 -3.72 -2.28 -34.84
C THR A 237 -2.32 -2.88 -34.81
N GLY A 238 -2.01 -3.76 -35.77
CA GLY A 238 -0.66 -4.32 -35.94
C GLY A 238 0.43 -3.25 -36.10
N SER A 239 0.09 -2.08 -36.60
CA SER A 239 0.98 -0.92 -36.72
C SER A 239 1.05 -0.04 -35.46
N GLY A 240 0.39 -0.44 -34.38
CA GLY A 240 0.42 0.29 -33.07
C GLY A 240 -0.55 1.46 -32.97
N GLY A 241 -1.45 1.64 -33.93
CA GLY A 241 -2.57 2.56 -33.77
C GLY A 241 -3.57 2.04 -32.74
N ILE A 242 -4.07 2.90 -31.87
CA ILE A 242 -5.05 2.54 -30.86
C ILE A 242 -6.30 3.36 -31.04
N TYR A 243 -7.44 2.66 -31.01
CA TYR A 243 -8.78 3.23 -31.24
C TYR A 243 -9.70 2.85 -30.09
N THR A 244 -10.61 3.74 -29.72
CA THR A 244 -11.60 3.50 -28.68
C THR A 244 -13.02 3.77 -29.17
N SER A 245 -13.99 3.03 -28.63
CA SER A 245 -15.41 3.22 -28.93
C SER A 245 -16.27 2.89 -27.70
N THR A 246 -17.29 3.69 -27.45
CA THR A 246 -18.32 3.45 -26.42
C THR A 246 -19.62 2.88 -27.02
N ASN A 247 -19.73 2.80 -28.36
CA ASN A 247 -20.98 2.41 -29.05
C ASN A 247 -20.77 1.42 -30.22
N THR A 248 -19.54 0.94 -30.41
CA THR A 248 -19.12 0.00 -31.49
C THR A 248 -19.15 0.53 -32.91
N THR A 249 -19.90 1.59 -33.18
CA THR A 249 -20.08 2.17 -34.55
C THR A 249 -19.23 3.39 -34.82
N THR A 250 -18.84 4.13 -33.78
CA THR A 250 -17.99 5.31 -33.89
C THR A 250 -16.66 5.05 -33.15
N TRP A 251 -15.56 5.16 -33.83
CA TRP A 251 -14.22 4.90 -33.31
C TRP A 251 -13.35 6.14 -33.31
N THR A 252 -12.72 6.44 -32.22
CA THR A 252 -11.78 7.56 -32.07
C THR A 252 -10.37 7.05 -32.00
N GLN A 253 -9.48 7.54 -32.82
CA GLN A 253 -8.06 7.25 -32.77
C GLN A 253 -7.45 8.04 -31.62
N VAL A 254 -6.88 7.34 -30.66
CA VAL A 254 -6.22 7.92 -29.46
C VAL A 254 -4.69 7.84 -29.54
N ARG A 255 -4.17 6.96 -30.39
CA ARG A 255 -2.74 6.87 -30.67
C ARG A 255 -2.54 6.61 -32.18
N ALA A 256 -1.63 7.39 -32.82
CA ALA A 256 -1.27 7.18 -34.21
C ALA A 256 -0.44 5.90 -34.41
N PRO A 257 -0.55 5.22 -35.56
CA PRO A 257 0.27 4.07 -35.89
C PRO A 257 1.77 4.42 -35.96
N ASP A 258 2.63 3.48 -35.56
CA ASP A 258 4.07 3.51 -35.79
C ASP A 258 4.37 2.70 -37.08
N SER A 259 5.01 3.28 -38.05
CA SER A 259 5.05 2.79 -39.43
C SER A 259 5.73 1.42 -39.71
N LEU A 260 6.27 0.71 -38.71
CA LEU A 260 7.05 -0.52 -38.92
C LEU A 260 6.91 -1.58 -37.80
N LEU A 261 5.90 -1.56 -36.93
CA LEU A 261 5.90 -2.36 -35.73
C LEU A 261 4.75 -3.38 -35.70
N THR A 262 5.01 -4.61 -35.25
CA THR A 262 4.02 -5.68 -35.15
C THR A 262 3.49 -5.79 -33.73
N TRP A 263 2.47 -5.01 -33.41
CA TRP A 263 1.73 -5.11 -32.13
C TRP A 263 0.73 -6.26 -32.19
N ARG A 264 0.65 -7.07 -31.12
CA ARG A 264 -0.10 -8.34 -31.13
C ARG A 264 -1.14 -8.46 -30.03
N SER A 265 -0.88 -7.99 -28.83
CA SER A 265 -1.75 -8.21 -27.68
C SER A 265 -2.09 -6.92 -26.96
N LEU A 266 -3.33 -6.85 -26.47
CA LEU A 266 -3.85 -5.79 -25.63
C LEU A 266 -4.59 -6.42 -24.45
N SER A 267 -4.16 -6.13 -23.23
CA SER A 267 -4.74 -6.66 -22.01
C SER A 267 -5.11 -5.55 -21.06
N PHE A 268 -6.08 -5.81 -20.17
CA PHE A 268 -6.47 -4.88 -19.13
C PHE A 268 -6.45 -5.56 -17.75
N GLY A 269 -5.91 -4.88 -16.77
CA GLY A 269 -5.90 -5.34 -15.39
C GLY A 269 -5.46 -4.25 -14.43
N ASN A 270 -5.98 -4.24 -13.21
CA ASN A 270 -5.68 -3.26 -12.17
C ASN A 270 -5.71 -1.79 -12.64
N GLY A 271 -6.65 -1.44 -13.51
CA GLY A 271 -6.78 -0.09 -14.03
C GLY A 271 -5.84 0.27 -15.19
N TYR A 272 -4.98 -0.65 -15.63
CA TYR A 272 -4.03 -0.44 -16.72
C TYR A 272 -4.38 -1.23 -17.97
N PHE A 273 -4.27 -0.58 -19.11
CA PHE A 273 -4.15 -1.24 -20.40
C PHE A 273 -2.68 -1.48 -20.71
N VAL A 274 -2.35 -2.67 -21.17
CA VAL A 274 -1.00 -3.05 -21.57
C VAL A 274 -1.05 -3.62 -22.98
N ALA A 275 -0.26 -3.05 -23.89
CA ALA A 275 -0.09 -3.55 -25.24
C ALA A 275 1.33 -4.08 -25.45
N LEU A 276 1.44 -5.22 -26.12
CA LEU A 276 2.70 -5.91 -26.38
C LEU A 276 2.95 -6.09 -27.88
N ARG A 277 4.20 -6.08 -28.25
CA ARG A 277 4.62 -6.34 -29.63
C ARG A 277 5.70 -7.40 -29.75
N ASP A 278 5.77 -7.95 -30.92
CA ASP A 278 6.88 -8.74 -31.41
C ASP A 278 8.07 -7.81 -31.73
N ALA A 279 9.14 -7.90 -30.93
CA ALA A 279 10.30 -7.03 -31.09
C ALA A 279 11.61 -7.70 -30.69
N THR A 280 12.61 -7.48 -31.52
CA THR A 280 14.01 -7.86 -31.22
C THR A 280 14.82 -6.67 -30.73
N THR A 281 14.30 -5.46 -30.84
CA THR A 281 14.95 -4.22 -30.38
C THR A 281 13.91 -3.11 -30.09
N GLY A 282 14.28 -2.14 -29.27
CA GLY A 282 13.48 -0.93 -29.01
C GLY A 282 12.27 -1.15 -28.12
N ILE A 283 11.30 -0.24 -28.19
CA ILE A 283 10.09 -0.26 -27.38
C ILE A 283 9.23 -1.46 -27.77
N ASN A 284 8.84 -2.29 -26.82
CA ASN A 284 7.99 -3.46 -27.05
C ASN A 284 6.78 -3.54 -26.13
N ILE A 285 6.59 -2.55 -25.27
CA ILE A 285 5.47 -2.45 -24.31
C ILE A 285 4.91 -1.04 -24.35
N LEU A 286 3.59 -0.92 -24.39
CA LEU A 286 2.85 0.32 -24.12
C LEU A 286 1.89 0.07 -22.96
N TYR A 287 1.69 1.07 -22.12
CA TYR A 287 0.70 1.02 -21.04
C TYR A 287 0.00 2.36 -20.88
N SER A 288 -1.25 2.32 -20.40
CA SER A 288 -2.11 3.48 -20.19
C SER A 288 -3.14 3.21 -19.10
N THR A 289 -3.52 4.23 -18.33
CA THR A 289 -4.62 4.17 -17.34
C THR A 289 -5.91 4.77 -17.86
N ASP A 290 -5.86 5.62 -18.89
CA ASP A 290 -6.97 6.43 -19.41
C ASP A 290 -7.30 6.18 -20.88
N THR A 291 -6.44 5.43 -21.58
CA THR A 291 -6.44 5.20 -23.04
C THR A 291 -6.07 6.42 -23.89
N ALA A 292 -6.01 7.62 -23.32
CA ALA A 292 -5.66 8.85 -24.02
C ALA A 292 -4.14 9.07 -24.04
N THR A 293 -3.48 8.76 -22.91
CA THR A 293 -2.03 8.89 -22.76
C THR A 293 -1.39 7.51 -22.69
N TRP A 294 -0.47 7.22 -23.61
CA TRP A 294 0.25 5.95 -23.67
C TRP A 294 1.73 6.17 -23.40
N THR A 295 2.25 5.47 -22.42
CA THR A 295 3.66 5.46 -22.04
C THR A 295 4.33 4.21 -22.59
N SER A 296 5.55 4.37 -23.07
CA SER A 296 6.34 3.27 -23.61
C SER A 296 7.31 2.71 -22.58
N ALA A 297 7.50 1.40 -22.60
CA ALA A 297 8.52 0.69 -21.82
C ALA A 297 9.26 -0.32 -22.69
N THR A 298 10.39 -0.77 -22.17
CA THR A 298 11.22 -1.80 -22.80
C THR A 298 11.26 -3.01 -21.88
N GLY A 299 10.79 -4.14 -22.38
CA GLY A 299 10.88 -5.43 -21.72
C GLY A 299 11.87 -6.36 -22.43
N PRO A 300 12.00 -7.61 -21.98
CA PRO A 300 12.79 -8.62 -22.66
C PRO A 300 12.36 -8.79 -24.12
N TYR A 301 13.33 -8.96 -25.01
CA TYR A 301 13.08 -9.06 -26.45
C TYR A 301 12.73 -10.50 -26.83
N GLN A 302 11.44 -10.73 -27.07
CA GLN A 302 10.85 -11.96 -27.57
C GLN A 302 9.63 -11.64 -28.41
N PRO A 303 9.17 -12.54 -29.29
CA PRO A 303 7.88 -12.42 -29.95
C PRO A 303 6.74 -12.68 -28.96
N TRP A 304 6.30 -11.63 -28.26
CA TRP A 304 5.21 -11.71 -27.29
C TRP A 304 3.86 -11.76 -28.00
N TYR A 305 3.06 -12.80 -27.71
CA TYR A 305 1.81 -13.08 -28.42
C TYR A 305 0.56 -12.71 -27.64
N ASP A 306 0.54 -12.97 -26.34
CA ASP A 306 -0.63 -12.74 -25.52
C ASP A 306 -0.23 -12.40 -24.08
N ALA A 307 -1.11 -11.70 -23.37
CA ALA A 307 -0.90 -11.38 -21.95
C ALA A 307 -2.20 -11.45 -21.15
N ALA A 308 -2.08 -11.85 -19.89
CA ALA A 308 -3.17 -11.87 -18.93
C ALA A 308 -2.75 -11.18 -17.63
N PHE A 309 -3.71 -10.57 -16.96
CA PHE A 309 -3.53 -10.02 -15.62
C PHE A 309 -4.09 -10.99 -14.58
N GLY A 310 -3.32 -11.26 -13.55
CA GLY A 310 -3.74 -12.10 -12.42
C GLY A 310 -2.76 -11.99 -11.26
N ASN A 311 -3.22 -12.25 -10.06
CA ASN A 311 -2.39 -12.21 -8.84
C ASN A 311 -1.51 -10.94 -8.72
N GLY A 312 -2.06 -9.77 -9.18
CA GLY A 312 -1.37 -8.49 -9.10
C GLY A 312 -0.28 -8.24 -10.17
N VAL A 313 -0.07 -9.14 -11.12
CA VAL A 313 0.95 -9.03 -12.18
C VAL A 313 0.33 -9.26 -13.57
N PHE A 314 0.90 -8.63 -14.59
CA PHE A 314 0.68 -9.08 -15.97
C PHE A 314 1.70 -10.16 -16.31
N VAL A 315 1.26 -11.20 -16.94
CA VAL A 315 2.11 -12.26 -17.49
C VAL A 315 1.88 -12.36 -18.97
N ALA A 316 2.95 -12.30 -19.75
CA ALA A 316 2.90 -12.49 -21.19
C ALA A 316 3.61 -13.79 -21.60
N VAL A 317 3.22 -14.37 -22.72
CA VAL A 317 3.80 -15.59 -23.29
C VAL A 317 4.32 -15.38 -24.71
N SER A 318 5.36 -16.13 -25.07
CA SER A 318 6.01 -16.05 -26.39
C SER A 318 5.93 -17.37 -27.14
N ASP A 319 6.06 -17.30 -28.46
CA ASP A 319 6.18 -18.47 -29.32
C ASP A 319 7.55 -19.17 -29.27
N THR A 320 8.49 -18.62 -28.49
CA THR A 320 9.81 -19.18 -28.23
C THR A 320 9.90 -19.93 -26.89
N GLY A 321 8.74 -20.14 -26.23
CA GLY A 321 8.69 -20.93 -25.00
C GLY A 321 9.05 -20.19 -23.70
N TYR A 322 8.95 -18.86 -23.69
CA TYR A 322 9.19 -18.02 -22.52
C TYR A 322 7.91 -17.34 -22.05
N SER A 323 7.86 -17.02 -20.77
CA SER A 323 6.98 -16.00 -20.19
C SER A 323 7.79 -14.77 -19.80
N MET A 324 7.12 -13.64 -19.69
CA MET A 324 7.61 -12.51 -18.90
C MET A 324 6.52 -12.08 -17.92
N ALA A 325 6.91 -11.71 -16.73
CA ALA A 325 6.02 -11.16 -15.73
C ALA A 325 6.37 -9.70 -15.47
N SER A 326 5.33 -8.84 -15.36
CA SER A 326 5.50 -7.49 -14.86
C SER A 326 5.80 -7.53 -13.36
N GLU A 327 6.38 -6.47 -12.83
CA GLU A 327 6.41 -6.31 -11.38
C GLU A 327 5.00 -6.07 -10.83
N SER A 328 4.75 -6.58 -9.61
CA SER A 328 3.46 -6.41 -8.94
C SER A 328 3.19 -4.93 -8.64
N THR A 329 1.94 -4.50 -8.82
CA THR A 329 1.48 -3.16 -8.44
C THR A 329 1.27 -2.99 -6.95
N SER A 330 0.98 -4.06 -6.23
CA SER A 330 0.99 -4.01 -4.78
C SER A 330 2.42 -4.23 -4.31
N LEU A 331 3.12 -3.16 -4.05
CA LEU A 331 4.36 -3.19 -3.31
C LEU A 331 4.03 -3.58 -1.86
N SER A 332 3.86 -4.89 -1.61
CA SER A 332 3.90 -5.35 -0.23
C SER A 332 5.32 -5.15 0.27
N ILE A 333 5.45 -4.36 1.32
CA ILE A 333 6.72 -4.14 1.99
C ILE A 333 6.85 -5.19 3.10
N TYR A 334 8.00 -5.81 3.16
CA TYR A 334 8.27 -6.92 4.09
C TYR A 334 9.23 -6.53 5.21
N ALA A 335 10.11 -5.55 4.95
CA ALA A 335 11.04 -5.01 5.94
C ALA A 335 11.47 -3.60 5.58
N SER A 336 12.00 -2.89 6.55
CA SER A 336 12.74 -1.63 6.33
C SER A 336 13.95 -1.54 7.26
N GLY A 337 14.93 -0.75 6.88
CA GLY A 337 16.15 -0.54 7.64
C GLY A 337 16.90 0.70 7.18
N ILE A 338 18.03 0.97 7.80
CA ILE A 338 18.93 2.06 7.42
C ILE A 338 20.23 1.47 6.87
N TYR A 339 20.70 1.99 5.76
CA TYR A 339 22.00 1.74 5.18
C TYR A 339 22.85 3.01 5.24
N SER A 340 23.99 2.91 5.88
CA SER A 340 25.01 3.97 5.88
C SER A 340 26.09 3.55 4.89
N ASP A 341 26.23 4.31 3.80
CA ASP A 341 27.23 3.98 2.77
C ASP A 341 28.64 4.17 3.33
N PRO A 342 29.45 3.12 3.43
CA PRO A 342 30.81 3.22 3.98
C PRO A 342 31.74 4.05 3.10
N ASN A 343 31.40 4.25 1.83
CA ASN A 343 32.20 5.02 0.87
C ASN A 343 31.76 6.49 0.77
N ALA A 344 30.60 6.85 1.36
CA ALA A 344 30.03 8.19 1.34
C ALA A 344 29.71 8.65 2.77
N ILE A 345 30.69 9.27 3.44
CA ILE A 345 30.60 9.67 4.85
C ILE A 345 29.38 10.58 5.08
N GLY A 346 28.48 10.13 5.95
CA GLY A 346 27.28 10.87 6.36
C GLY A 346 26.06 10.65 5.44
N GLU A 347 26.17 9.87 4.40
CA GLU A 347 25.04 9.52 3.55
C GLU A 347 24.28 8.31 4.13
N GLN A 348 23.02 8.53 4.49
CA GLN A 348 22.14 7.49 5.00
C GLN A 348 20.99 7.25 4.01
N TRP A 349 20.74 5.97 3.74
CA TRP A 349 19.67 5.50 2.89
C TRP A 349 18.64 4.72 3.70
N ILE A 350 17.38 4.99 3.48
CA ILE A 350 16.29 4.14 3.97
C ILE A 350 16.17 2.97 3.02
N MET A 351 16.32 1.76 3.53
CA MET A 351 16.11 0.51 2.82
C MET A 351 14.65 0.09 2.96
N VAL A 352 14.03 -0.31 1.87
CA VAL A 352 12.67 -0.86 1.85
C VAL A 352 12.68 -2.15 1.05
N VAL A 353 12.30 -3.25 1.69
CA VAL A 353 12.31 -4.59 1.08
C VAL A 353 10.95 -4.86 0.45
N ALA A 354 10.94 -5.03 -0.86
CA ALA A 354 9.79 -5.47 -1.64
C ALA A 354 9.99 -6.94 -2.09
N TYR A 355 9.00 -7.52 -2.76
CA TYR A 355 8.96 -8.94 -3.12
C TYR A 355 10.26 -9.52 -3.70
N ASN A 356 10.91 -8.82 -4.63
CA ASN A 356 12.12 -9.32 -5.33
C ASN A 356 13.28 -8.31 -5.36
N ARG A 357 13.23 -7.26 -4.53
CA ARG A 357 14.21 -6.19 -4.52
C ARG A 357 14.25 -5.43 -3.21
N VAL A 358 15.36 -4.76 -2.96
CA VAL A 358 15.51 -3.72 -1.94
C VAL A 358 15.65 -2.37 -2.63
N ILE A 359 14.90 -1.40 -2.16
CA ILE A 359 14.92 -0.05 -2.70
C ILE A 359 15.47 0.89 -1.64
N PHE A 360 16.36 1.75 -2.09
CA PHE A 360 17.12 2.66 -1.24
C PHE A 360 16.71 4.09 -1.54
N PHE A 361 16.40 4.85 -0.50
CA PHE A 361 16.01 6.25 -0.57
C PHE A 361 16.89 7.11 0.30
N ALA A 362 17.39 8.21 -0.25
CA ALA A 362 18.07 9.25 0.50
C ALA A 362 17.52 10.62 0.09
N SER A 363 17.55 11.57 1.02
CA SER A 363 17.08 12.94 0.75
C SER A 363 17.90 13.61 -0.34
N GLY A 364 17.22 14.14 -1.36
CA GLY A 364 17.88 14.84 -2.48
C GLY A 364 18.56 13.94 -3.50
N GLN A 365 18.49 12.61 -3.33
CA GLN A 365 19.06 11.62 -4.24
C GLN A 365 17.95 10.89 -5.00
N SER A 366 18.26 10.40 -6.19
CA SER A 366 17.40 9.45 -6.88
C SER A 366 17.39 8.11 -6.15
N SER A 367 16.24 7.45 -6.08
CA SER A 367 16.14 6.11 -5.49
C SER A 367 17.02 5.12 -6.26
N ARG A 368 17.60 4.18 -5.54
CA ARG A 368 18.40 3.08 -6.12
C ARG A 368 17.71 1.76 -5.81
N THR A 369 17.86 0.79 -6.68
CA THR A 369 17.25 -0.53 -6.52
C THR A 369 18.31 -1.61 -6.68
N VAL A 370 18.35 -2.53 -5.72
CA VAL A 370 19.18 -3.73 -5.77
C VAL A 370 18.26 -4.95 -5.78
N ARG A 371 18.40 -5.80 -6.79
CA ARG A 371 17.56 -7.00 -6.95
C ARG A 371 18.00 -8.12 -6.03
N LEU A 372 17.07 -9.03 -5.70
CA LEU A 372 17.34 -10.22 -4.89
C LEU A 372 17.82 -11.43 -5.74
N GLY A 373 18.27 -11.19 -6.98
CA GLY A 373 18.58 -12.25 -7.93
C GLY A 373 17.31 -13.03 -8.31
N SER A 374 17.36 -14.35 -8.22
CA SER A 374 16.19 -15.24 -8.40
C SER A 374 15.35 -15.45 -7.13
N ASN A 375 15.68 -14.75 -6.04
CA ASN A 375 15.02 -14.91 -4.74
C ASN A 375 13.87 -13.92 -4.56
N SER A 376 12.98 -14.23 -3.61
CA SER A 376 11.85 -13.38 -3.25
C SER A 376 11.63 -13.38 -1.73
N VAL A 377 10.81 -12.42 -1.28
CA VAL A 377 10.33 -12.28 0.10
C VAL A 377 8.81 -12.33 0.08
N SER A 378 8.20 -13.13 0.94
CA SER A 378 6.74 -13.32 1.00
C SER A 378 6.14 -13.11 2.39
N GLU A 379 6.98 -12.88 3.40
CA GLU A 379 6.57 -12.70 4.79
C GLU A 379 7.38 -11.60 5.49
N ALA A 380 6.94 -11.20 6.68
CA ALA A 380 7.64 -10.22 7.49
C ALA A 380 9.09 -10.65 7.74
N SER A 381 10.02 -9.77 7.41
CA SER A 381 11.44 -10.04 7.28
C SER A 381 12.25 -8.99 8.04
N THR A 382 13.53 -9.24 8.20
CA THR A 382 14.47 -8.28 8.78
C THR A 382 15.60 -7.99 7.80
N ILE A 383 15.89 -6.71 7.59
CA ILE A 383 17.05 -6.26 6.84
C ILE A 383 17.96 -5.48 7.79
N VAL A 384 19.24 -5.83 7.83
CA VAL A 384 20.21 -5.27 8.77
C VAL A 384 21.54 -5.05 8.09
N GLN A 385 22.16 -3.89 8.36
CA GLN A 385 23.54 -3.64 7.99
C GLN A 385 24.48 -4.14 9.10
N ALA A 386 25.45 -4.96 8.72
CA ALA A 386 26.53 -5.39 9.59
C ALA A 386 27.85 -5.02 8.90
N ASN A 387 28.55 -4.03 9.44
CA ASN A 387 29.74 -3.42 8.85
C ASN A 387 29.43 -2.91 7.41
N ASN A 388 30.13 -3.43 6.40
CA ASN A 388 29.97 -3.04 4.99
C ASN A 388 28.90 -3.86 4.24
N TYR A 389 28.35 -4.89 4.88
CA TYR A 389 27.39 -5.80 4.28
C TYR A 389 25.97 -5.53 4.75
N VAL A 390 25.02 -5.75 3.88
CA VAL A 390 23.59 -5.76 4.22
C VAL A 390 23.07 -7.19 4.14
N TYR A 391 22.48 -7.67 5.22
CA TYR A 391 21.89 -9.01 5.31
C TYR A 391 20.37 -8.91 5.31
N LEU A 392 19.72 -9.79 4.55
CA LEU A 392 18.26 -9.91 4.47
C LEU A 392 17.82 -11.30 4.92
N PHE A 393 17.09 -11.34 6.03
CA PHE A 393 16.50 -12.54 6.63
C PHE A 393 15.04 -12.63 6.21
N ARG A 394 14.67 -13.62 5.39
CA ARG A 394 13.42 -13.68 4.61
C ARG A 394 12.39 -14.70 5.11
N GLY A 395 12.68 -15.46 6.13
CA GLY A 395 11.82 -16.52 6.66
C GLY A 395 12.59 -17.66 7.27
N ASP A 396 11.89 -18.45 8.08
CA ASP A 396 12.52 -19.55 8.83
C ASP A 396 12.99 -20.72 7.91
N ASP A 397 12.39 -20.84 6.73
CA ASP A 397 12.76 -21.85 5.73
C ASP A 397 13.60 -21.32 4.56
N SER A 398 14.05 -20.07 4.64
CA SER A 398 14.71 -19.38 3.55
C SER A 398 16.14 -18.97 3.91
N THR A 399 17.11 -19.41 3.10
CA THR A 399 18.51 -18.98 3.27
C THR A 399 18.62 -17.45 3.22
N PRO A 400 19.29 -16.82 4.19
CA PRO A 400 19.50 -15.38 4.17
C PRO A 400 20.27 -14.90 2.94
N LEU A 401 20.02 -13.68 2.52
CA LEU A 401 20.73 -13.04 1.43
C LEU A 401 21.68 -11.97 1.98
N TYR A 402 22.75 -11.70 1.26
CA TYR A 402 23.64 -10.61 1.55
C TYR A 402 23.93 -9.74 0.32
N TRP A 403 24.27 -8.49 0.55
CA TRP A 403 24.73 -7.55 -0.45
C TRP A 403 26.00 -6.85 0.07
N ASP A 404 26.98 -6.70 -0.79
CA ASP A 404 28.33 -6.20 -0.46
C ASP A 404 28.48 -4.67 -0.51
N GLY A 405 27.39 -3.94 -0.77
CA GLY A 405 27.39 -2.50 -0.89
C GLY A 405 27.78 -1.99 -2.29
N ASP A 406 28.10 -2.86 -3.23
CA ASP A 406 28.35 -2.47 -4.63
C ASP A 406 27.02 -2.35 -5.40
N TRP A 407 26.70 -1.14 -5.84
CA TRP A 407 25.48 -0.83 -6.56
C TRP A 407 25.31 -1.53 -7.91
N SER A 408 26.37 -2.13 -8.42
CA SER A 408 26.37 -2.91 -9.67
C SER A 408 26.02 -4.39 -9.46
N THR A 409 26.00 -4.86 -8.21
CA THR A 409 25.74 -6.25 -7.84
C THR A 409 24.27 -6.46 -7.44
N THR A 410 23.88 -7.71 -7.24
CA THR A 410 22.58 -8.12 -6.71
C THR A 410 22.75 -8.80 -5.37
N PHE A 411 21.68 -8.86 -4.56
CA PHE A 411 21.69 -9.74 -3.40
C PHE A 411 21.95 -11.19 -3.82
N ALA A 412 22.83 -11.86 -3.11
CA ALA A 412 23.17 -13.24 -3.31
C ALA A 412 22.86 -14.06 -2.04
N THR A 413 22.67 -15.36 -2.18
CA THR A 413 22.64 -16.26 -1.02
C THR A 413 23.97 -16.19 -0.31
N VAL A 414 23.94 -16.15 1.03
CA VAL A 414 25.15 -16.18 1.83
C VAL A 414 25.91 -17.45 1.44
N PRO A 415 27.17 -17.34 0.96
CA PRO A 415 27.93 -18.52 0.55
C PRO A 415 28.10 -19.43 1.76
N ASN A 416 27.78 -20.68 1.57
CA ASN A 416 28.16 -21.74 2.50
C ASN A 416 29.69 -21.85 2.38
N THR A 417 30.39 -21.15 3.27
CA THR A 417 31.83 -21.08 3.20
C THR A 417 32.43 -22.48 3.33
N THR A 418 33.54 -22.71 2.67
CA THR A 418 34.37 -23.90 2.72
C THR A 418 35.02 -24.12 4.10
N LEU A 419 34.27 -23.84 5.18
CA LEU A 419 34.72 -24.09 6.55
C LEU A 419 34.64 -25.58 6.86
N PRO A 420 35.49 -26.09 7.76
CA PRO A 420 35.40 -27.47 8.22
C PRO A 420 33.98 -27.78 8.67
N ALA A 421 33.53 -29.02 8.51
CA ALA A 421 32.15 -29.48 8.83
C ALA A 421 31.72 -29.31 10.32
N SER A 422 32.47 -28.54 11.11
CA SER A 422 32.21 -28.16 12.49
C SER A 422 31.56 -26.78 12.66
N PHE A 423 31.42 -25.98 11.59
CA PHE A 423 30.80 -24.65 11.64
C PHE A 423 29.55 -24.67 10.81
N ASP A 424 28.44 -24.36 11.41
CA ASP A 424 27.15 -24.24 10.70
C ASP A 424 27.09 -22.93 9.93
N SER A 425 26.31 -22.97 8.87
CA SER A 425 25.97 -21.78 8.09
C SER A 425 25.06 -20.86 8.90
N ILE A 426 24.96 -19.60 8.49
CA ILE A 426 24.00 -18.63 9.05
C ILE A 426 22.59 -19.23 9.06
N PRO A 427 21.88 -19.23 10.22
CA PRO A 427 20.56 -19.81 10.34
C PRO A 427 19.53 -19.17 9.41
N SER A 428 18.64 -19.98 8.84
CA SER A 428 17.43 -19.49 8.16
C SER A 428 16.49 -18.85 9.18
N SER A 429 16.10 -17.62 8.94
CA SER A 429 15.30 -16.84 9.90
C SER A 429 14.56 -15.69 9.22
N ASN A 430 13.55 -15.16 9.88
CA ASN A 430 12.93 -13.89 9.55
C ASN A 430 13.37 -12.74 10.49
N GLN A 431 14.22 -13.03 11.48
CA GLN A 431 14.65 -12.06 12.49
C GLN A 431 16.14 -12.18 12.79
N ALA A 432 16.83 -11.05 12.74
CA ALA A 432 18.21 -10.90 13.17
C ALA A 432 18.49 -9.49 13.68
N THR A 433 19.52 -9.36 14.49
CA THR A 433 19.96 -8.09 15.07
C THR A 433 21.49 -7.98 15.00
N TYR A 434 22.00 -6.87 14.48
CA TYR A 434 23.43 -6.57 14.57
C TYR A 434 23.70 -5.82 15.86
N TYR A 435 24.54 -6.39 16.69
CA TYR A 435 24.92 -5.78 17.97
C TYR A 435 26.28 -6.31 18.46
N GLN A 436 27.13 -5.43 18.98
CA GLN A 436 28.47 -5.76 19.50
C GLN A 436 29.33 -6.56 18.49
N ASN A 437 29.37 -6.06 17.23
CA ASN A 437 30.11 -6.67 16.12
C ASN A 437 29.75 -8.13 15.81
N ARG A 438 28.55 -8.55 16.19
CA ARG A 438 27.98 -9.88 15.87
C ARG A 438 26.60 -9.75 15.26
N LEU A 439 26.23 -10.72 14.44
CA LEU A 439 24.86 -10.96 14.05
C LEU A 439 24.21 -11.97 15.02
N TRP A 440 23.16 -11.54 15.67
CA TRP A 440 22.32 -12.38 16.54
C TRP A 440 21.09 -12.77 15.75
N VAL A 441 20.95 -14.05 15.45
CA VAL A 441 19.91 -14.59 14.56
C VAL A 441 18.99 -15.50 15.36
N LYS A 442 17.70 -15.35 15.21
CA LYS A 442 16.73 -16.32 15.73
C LYS A 442 16.97 -17.65 15.02
N ASP A 443 17.18 -18.72 15.78
CA ASP A 443 17.34 -20.06 15.26
C ASP A 443 16.19 -20.96 15.74
N GLY A 444 15.26 -21.22 14.82
CA GLY A 444 14.04 -21.91 15.15
C GLY A 444 13.15 -21.19 16.17
N LYS A 445 12.49 -21.93 17.04
CA LYS A 445 11.46 -21.46 17.97
C LYS A 445 12.01 -20.88 19.27
N ASP A 446 13.04 -21.51 19.81
CA ASP A 446 13.48 -21.31 21.19
C ASP A 446 14.97 -20.95 21.31
N SER A 447 15.70 -20.84 20.22
CA SER A 447 17.14 -20.59 20.22
C SER A 447 17.51 -19.28 19.52
N ILE A 448 18.63 -18.70 19.92
CA ILE A 448 19.31 -17.58 19.28
C ILE A 448 20.75 -18.04 19.00
N ALA A 449 21.19 -17.89 17.75
CA ALA A 449 22.56 -18.11 17.36
C ALA A 449 23.28 -16.76 17.21
N ALA A 450 24.53 -16.68 17.66
CA ALA A 450 25.39 -15.50 17.50
C ALA A 450 26.53 -15.82 16.54
N SER A 451 26.82 -14.92 15.60
CA SER A 451 28.03 -15.07 14.79
C SER A 451 29.29 -14.84 15.61
N ASP A 452 30.44 -15.24 15.09
CA ASP A 452 31.72 -14.80 15.61
C ASP A 452 31.93 -13.29 15.38
N VAL A 453 32.82 -12.68 16.13
CA VAL A 453 33.10 -11.23 16.07
C VAL A 453 33.61 -10.88 14.69
N LEU A 454 32.91 -10.00 13.97
CA LEU A 454 33.22 -9.56 12.60
C LEU A 454 33.27 -10.70 11.54
N ALA A 455 32.84 -11.90 11.91
CA ALA A 455 32.74 -13.05 11.00
C ALA A 455 31.27 -13.50 10.95
N PHE A 456 30.46 -12.75 10.19
CA PHE A 456 28.99 -12.80 10.23
C PHE A 456 28.39 -14.06 9.59
N THR A 457 29.20 -14.93 9.03
CA THR A 457 28.79 -16.23 8.45
C THR A 457 29.22 -17.43 9.29
N ASP A 458 29.96 -17.19 10.38
CA ASP A 458 30.55 -18.24 11.19
C ASP A 458 29.72 -18.45 12.47
N TYR A 459 29.05 -19.57 12.56
CA TYR A 459 28.21 -19.97 13.68
C TYR A 459 28.66 -21.35 14.16
N ASP A 460 29.11 -21.44 15.41
CA ASP A 460 29.42 -22.71 16.06
C ASP A 460 28.18 -23.19 16.83
N PRO A 461 27.48 -24.27 16.43
CA PRO A 461 26.25 -24.72 17.07
C PRO A 461 26.44 -25.17 18.52
N LEU A 462 27.68 -25.44 18.94
CA LEU A 462 27.97 -25.85 20.31
C LEU A 462 28.36 -24.69 21.22
N ALA A 463 28.96 -23.63 20.66
CA ALA A 463 29.47 -22.50 21.42
C ALA A 463 28.63 -21.22 21.26
N ASN A 464 27.95 -21.05 20.14
CA ASN A 464 27.31 -19.81 19.73
C ASN A 464 25.79 -19.86 19.78
N GLU A 465 25.16 -20.95 20.23
CA GLU A 465 23.72 -21.12 20.34
C GLU A 465 23.24 -21.00 21.78
N PHE A 466 22.22 -20.17 21.98
CA PHE A 466 21.58 -19.93 23.28
C PHE A 466 20.14 -20.43 23.26
N ASN A 467 19.87 -21.49 24.00
CA ASN A 467 18.55 -22.06 24.18
C ASN A 467 17.78 -21.27 25.25
N LEU A 468 16.62 -20.72 24.87
CA LEU A 468 15.80 -19.84 25.71
C LEU A 468 14.49 -20.51 26.13
N ASN A 469 14.47 -21.11 27.32
CA ASN A 469 13.26 -21.73 27.90
C ASN A 469 12.55 -22.70 26.94
N THR A 470 13.25 -23.76 26.55
CA THR A 470 12.76 -24.76 25.62
C THR A 470 11.57 -25.57 26.16
N GLY A 471 10.73 -26.10 25.29
CA GLY A 471 9.70 -27.09 25.62
C GLY A 471 8.33 -26.55 25.99
N ASN A 472 8.11 -25.23 25.93
CA ASN A 472 6.78 -24.62 26.10
C ASN A 472 6.16 -24.18 24.76
N SER A 473 4.95 -23.61 24.78
CA SER A 473 4.26 -23.09 23.57
C SER A 473 4.68 -21.69 23.16
N ASP A 474 5.65 -21.08 23.88
CA ASP A 474 6.16 -19.75 23.62
C ASP A 474 7.25 -19.80 22.52
N TYR A 475 7.42 -18.74 21.75
CA TYR A 475 8.40 -18.66 20.65
C TYR A 475 9.03 -17.28 20.58
N ILE A 476 10.26 -17.20 20.06
CA ILE A 476 11.01 -15.96 19.89
C ILE A 476 10.35 -15.13 18.76
N VAL A 477 10.04 -13.88 19.05
CA VAL A 477 9.49 -12.91 18.11
C VAL A 477 10.59 -11.99 17.59
N ALA A 478 11.39 -11.40 18.50
CA ALA A 478 12.46 -10.48 18.12
C ALA A 478 13.54 -10.42 19.19
N THR A 479 14.74 -10.05 18.77
CA THR A 479 15.84 -9.63 19.66
C THR A 479 16.05 -8.13 19.50
N TYR A 480 16.42 -7.45 20.58
CA TYR A 480 16.62 -6.02 20.56
C TYR A 480 17.80 -5.61 21.43
N PRO A 481 18.74 -4.74 20.97
CA PRO A 481 19.83 -4.24 21.76
C PRO A 481 19.35 -3.47 22.98
N PHE A 482 20.01 -3.65 24.12
CA PHE A 482 19.66 -2.96 25.34
C PHE A 482 20.89 -2.56 26.17
N GLY A 483 20.97 -1.27 26.47
CA GLY A 483 22.13 -0.74 27.17
C GLY A 483 23.45 -0.90 26.38
N GLN A 484 24.57 -1.07 27.07
CA GLN A 484 25.88 -1.15 26.43
C GLN A 484 26.35 -2.60 26.16
N ASN A 485 25.84 -3.58 26.91
CA ASN A 485 26.33 -4.95 26.87
C ASN A 485 25.22 -6.00 27.12
N SER A 486 24.03 -5.75 26.61
CA SER A 486 22.89 -6.65 26.79
C SER A 486 22.00 -6.70 25.56
N LEU A 487 21.37 -7.86 25.37
CA LEU A 487 20.37 -8.10 24.33
C LEU A 487 19.08 -8.59 25.00
N VAL A 488 17.95 -8.02 24.63
CA VAL A 488 16.65 -8.52 25.10
C VAL A 488 16.08 -9.44 24.04
N ALA A 489 15.74 -10.65 24.44
CA ALA A 489 15.00 -11.61 23.65
C ALA A 489 13.52 -11.56 24.02
N PHE A 490 12.71 -11.08 23.10
CA PHE A 490 11.27 -11.07 23.24
C PHE A 490 10.68 -12.36 22.64
N LYS A 491 10.03 -13.13 23.50
CA LYS A 491 9.14 -14.20 23.07
C LYS A 491 7.69 -13.69 23.03
N ASN A 492 6.78 -14.48 22.48
CA ASN A 492 5.37 -14.10 22.40
C ASN A 492 4.72 -13.88 23.79
N LYS A 493 5.17 -14.62 24.82
CA LYS A 493 4.59 -14.55 26.18
C LYS A 493 5.60 -14.24 27.28
N SER A 494 6.88 -14.18 26.99
CA SER A 494 7.95 -13.94 27.95
C SER A 494 9.04 -13.03 27.41
N ILE A 495 9.85 -12.48 28.30
CA ILE A 495 11.00 -11.62 27.99
C ILE A 495 12.21 -12.15 28.74
N LEU A 496 13.31 -12.32 28.02
CA LEU A 496 14.60 -12.75 28.57
C LEU A 496 15.66 -11.68 28.27
N LEU A 497 16.65 -11.57 29.18
CA LEU A 497 17.79 -10.69 29.05
C LEU A 497 19.04 -11.54 28.91
N LEU A 498 19.79 -11.31 27.83
CA LEU A 498 21.13 -11.82 27.62
C LEU A 498 22.11 -10.72 28.05
N GLN A 499 22.97 -10.97 29.03
CA GLN A 499 23.98 -10.01 29.52
C GLN A 499 25.38 -10.49 29.18
N ASN A 500 26.32 -9.57 29.11
CA ASN A 500 27.74 -9.82 28.77
C ASN A 500 27.89 -10.30 27.30
N VAL A 501 27.11 -9.72 26.39
CA VAL A 501 27.14 -10.09 24.97
C VAL A 501 28.32 -9.53 24.18
N GLU A 502 29.13 -8.65 24.80
CA GLU A 502 30.32 -8.00 24.21
C GLU A 502 31.51 -8.93 24.43
N GLY A 503 31.88 -9.81 24.56
CA GLY A 503 33.13 -10.57 24.83
C GLY A 503 33.02 -12.01 24.38
N SER A 504 33.50 -12.90 25.23
CA SER A 504 33.36 -14.32 24.99
C SER A 504 31.89 -14.75 25.17
N LEU A 505 31.37 -15.51 24.20
CA LEU A 505 30.01 -16.03 24.29
C LEU A 505 29.80 -16.99 25.48
N SER A 506 30.89 -17.57 26.03
CA SER A 506 30.84 -18.38 27.23
C SER A 506 30.46 -17.58 28.50
N ASP A 507 30.63 -16.28 28.49
CA ASP A 507 30.31 -15.39 29.61
C ASP A 507 28.88 -14.83 29.56
N VAL A 508 28.15 -15.11 28.48
CA VAL A 508 26.77 -14.67 28.29
C VAL A 508 25.87 -15.36 29.33
N THR A 509 25.18 -14.54 30.09
CA THR A 509 24.19 -15.02 31.07
C THR A 509 22.78 -14.70 30.59
N VAL A 510 21.89 -15.68 30.67
CA VAL A 510 20.48 -15.54 30.32
C VAL A 510 19.65 -15.43 31.57
N THR A 511 18.91 -14.33 31.72
CA THR A 511 18.02 -14.08 32.85
C THR A 511 16.61 -13.84 32.36
N GLU A 512 15.64 -14.49 33.00
CA GLU A 512 14.24 -14.27 32.70
C GLU A 512 13.73 -13.02 33.41
N VAL A 513 13.15 -12.09 32.63
CA VAL A 513 12.59 -10.83 33.16
C VAL A 513 11.12 -11.01 33.55
N THR A 514 10.34 -11.69 32.71
CA THR A 514 8.91 -11.95 32.94
C THR A 514 8.40 -13.10 32.09
N ARG A 515 7.38 -13.84 32.61
CA ARG A 515 6.64 -14.91 31.90
C ARG A 515 5.22 -14.52 31.51
N GLN A 516 4.80 -13.31 31.75
CA GLN A 516 3.39 -12.91 31.61
C GLN A 516 3.14 -12.00 30.44
N VAL A 517 4.16 -11.37 29.92
CA VAL A 517 4.11 -10.41 28.83
C VAL A 517 5.25 -10.67 27.86
N GLY A 518 4.97 -10.64 26.57
CA GLY A 518 5.95 -10.78 25.52
C GLY A 518 5.75 -9.72 24.43
N LEU A 519 6.02 -10.02 23.18
CA LEU A 519 5.95 -9.08 22.07
C LEU A 519 4.95 -9.58 21.02
N VAL A 520 4.12 -8.67 20.48
CA VAL A 520 3.09 -9.03 19.49
C VAL A 520 3.62 -9.12 18.05
N GLY A 521 4.71 -8.43 17.72
CA GLY A 521 5.26 -8.41 16.35
C GLY A 521 6.68 -7.84 16.30
N ILE A 522 7.42 -8.12 15.25
CA ILE A 522 8.85 -7.76 15.09
C ILE A 522 9.07 -6.25 15.24
N ASN A 523 8.19 -5.42 14.67
CA ASN A 523 8.28 -3.97 14.68
C ASN A 523 7.59 -3.32 15.90
N ALA A 524 7.04 -4.13 16.81
CA ALA A 524 6.27 -3.65 17.96
C ALA A 524 7.16 -3.30 19.18
N VAL A 525 8.42 -2.97 18.95
CA VAL A 525 9.39 -2.53 19.97
C VAL A 525 10.26 -1.41 19.42
N THR A 526 10.63 -0.46 20.29
CA THR A 526 11.59 0.62 19.97
C THR A 526 12.31 1.10 21.22
N SER A 527 13.54 1.62 21.05
CA SER A 527 14.29 2.25 22.14
C SER A 527 13.84 3.69 22.37
N ILE A 528 13.76 4.07 23.63
CA ILE A 528 13.43 5.42 24.10
C ILE A 528 14.49 5.87 25.11
N GLY A 529 15.66 6.25 24.63
CA GLY A 529 16.83 6.49 25.49
C GLY A 529 17.32 5.18 26.13
N PRO A 530 17.39 5.08 27.46
CA PRO A 530 17.85 3.87 28.15
C PRO A 530 16.77 2.76 28.25
N ASP A 531 15.54 3.07 27.92
CA ASP A 531 14.39 2.17 28.09
C ASP A 531 13.91 1.62 26.74
N LEU A 532 13.07 0.58 26.79
CA LEU A 532 12.37 0.04 25.63
C LEU A 532 10.85 0.22 25.79
N ALA A 533 10.20 0.77 24.74
CA ALA A 533 8.75 0.69 24.60
C ALA A 533 8.39 -0.52 23.74
N TYR A 534 7.36 -1.28 24.13
CA TYR A 534 6.91 -2.45 23.40
C TYR A 534 5.41 -2.71 23.56
N VAL A 535 4.83 -3.43 22.62
CA VAL A 535 3.40 -3.80 22.66
C VAL A 535 3.23 -5.26 22.99
N SER A 536 2.42 -5.54 24.01
CA SER A 536 2.13 -6.88 24.50
C SER A 536 0.74 -6.95 25.16
N ASN A 537 0.07 -8.10 25.05
CA ASN A 537 -1.18 -8.37 25.77
C ASN A 537 -2.19 -7.21 25.76
N ARG A 538 -2.40 -6.60 24.59
CA ARG A 538 -3.30 -5.46 24.40
C ARG A 538 -2.89 -4.16 25.10
N ASN A 539 -1.61 -4.05 25.46
CA ASN A 539 -1.07 -2.88 26.13
C ASN A 539 0.23 -2.40 25.49
N ILE A 540 0.53 -1.13 25.67
CA ILE A 540 1.83 -0.52 25.37
C ILE A 540 2.57 -0.41 26.70
N ASN A 541 3.73 -1.02 26.77
CA ASN A 541 4.50 -1.19 28.00
C ASN A 541 5.88 -0.53 27.90
N LEU A 542 6.49 -0.31 29.06
CA LEU A 542 7.89 0.10 29.21
C LEU A 542 8.69 -0.98 29.93
N LEU A 543 9.90 -1.20 29.42
CA LEU A 543 10.92 -1.99 30.06
C LEU A 543 12.06 -1.06 30.46
N THR A 544 12.29 -0.89 31.76
CA THR A 544 13.18 0.13 32.31
C THR A 544 14.33 -0.51 33.04
N LEU A 545 15.53 0.05 32.90
CA LEU A 545 16.72 -0.38 33.69
C LEU A 545 16.68 0.23 35.10
N THR A 546 16.71 -0.62 36.10
CA THR A 546 16.84 -0.13 37.49
C THR A 546 18.29 0.12 37.86
N ALA A 547 18.57 1.33 38.30
CA ALA A 547 19.92 1.77 38.67
C ALA A 547 20.54 0.98 39.87
N THR A 548 19.74 0.28 40.67
CA THR A 548 20.20 -0.36 41.91
C THR A 548 20.84 -1.73 41.71
N ASN A 549 20.43 -2.49 40.68
CA ASN A 549 20.90 -3.87 40.49
C ASN A 549 21.25 -4.20 39.02
N ASN A 550 21.30 -3.23 38.17
CA ASN A 550 21.47 -3.43 36.72
C ASN A 550 20.48 -4.48 36.13
N SER A 551 19.30 -4.60 36.73
CA SER A 551 18.27 -5.53 36.34
C SER A 551 17.13 -4.82 35.61
N LEU A 552 16.61 -5.47 34.55
CA LEU A 552 15.44 -5.00 33.86
C LEU A 552 14.17 -5.21 34.70
N GLN A 553 13.37 -4.18 34.78
CA GLN A 553 12.04 -4.27 35.37
C GLN A 553 10.95 -3.88 34.36
N HIS A 554 9.96 -4.74 34.31
CA HIS A 554 8.71 -4.42 33.63
C HIS A 554 7.91 -3.41 34.48
N LYS A 555 7.56 -2.27 33.92
CA LYS A 555 6.73 -1.27 34.60
C LYS A 555 5.33 -1.85 34.82
N ILE A 556 4.88 -1.91 36.05
CA ILE A 556 3.61 -2.57 36.44
C ILE A 556 2.39 -1.93 35.76
N LEU A 557 2.41 -0.60 35.52
CA LEU A 557 1.32 0.10 34.85
C LEU A 557 1.67 0.36 33.40
N PRO A 558 0.90 -0.19 32.45
CA PRO A 558 1.08 0.09 31.03
C PRO A 558 0.92 1.58 30.70
N LEU A 559 1.72 2.09 29.77
CA LEU A 559 1.58 3.44 29.24
C LEU A 559 0.17 3.67 28.66
N SER A 560 -0.41 2.64 28.06
CA SER A 560 -1.71 2.70 27.36
C SER A 560 -2.93 2.78 28.30
N THR A 561 -2.74 2.81 29.61
CA THR A 561 -3.86 2.85 30.59
C THR A 561 -4.82 4.01 30.31
N ARG A 562 -4.29 5.17 29.91
CA ARG A 562 -5.09 6.37 29.62
C ARG A 562 -5.78 6.36 28.27
N ILE A 563 -5.36 5.50 27.34
CA ILE A 563 -5.95 5.37 25.99
C ILE A 563 -6.68 4.04 25.79
N ARG A 564 -7.22 3.47 26.85
CA ARG A 564 -7.88 2.16 26.80
C ARG A 564 -8.98 2.09 25.75
N LYS A 565 -9.75 3.16 25.55
CA LYS A 565 -10.80 3.25 24.51
C LYS A 565 -10.22 3.07 23.08
N ILE A 566 -8.99 3.54 22.82
CA ILE A 566 -8.31 3.31 21.53
C ILE A 566 -7.84 1.85 21.48
N MET A 567 -7.22 1.35 22.55
CA MET A 567 -6.70 -0.02 22.60
C MET A 567 -7.80 -1.09 22.46
N ASP A 568 -9.03 -0.80 22.93
CA ASP A 568 -10.19 -1.69 22.80
C ASP A 568 -10.71 -1.79 21.34
N ARG A 569 -10.39 -0.81 20.49
CA ARG A 569 -10.72 -0.78 19.05
C ARG A 569 -9.68 -1.47 18.17
N VAL A 570 -8.51 -1.84 18.72
CA VAL A 570 -7.43 -2.48 17.95
C VAL A 570 -7.85 -3.87 17.48
N ASN A 571 -7.65 -4.16 16.21
CA ASN A 571 -7.77 -5.50 15.65
C ASN A 571 -6.55 -6.35 16.02
N TRP A 572 -6.66 -7.10 17.10
CA TRP A 572 -5.56 -7.92 17.64
C TRP A 572 -5.26 -9.17 16.82
N GLU A 573 -6.12 -9.58 15.88
CA GLU A 573 -5.84 -10.69 14.96
C GLU A 573 -4.63 -10.36 14.05
N VAL A 574 -4.45 -9.09 13.73
CA VAL A 574 -3.32 -8.58 12.97
C VAL A 574 -2.34 -7.75 13.81
N GLY A 575 -2.36 -7.95 15.13
CA GLY A 575 -1.49 -7.22 16.08
C GLY A 575 0.00 -7.34 15.77
N TYR A 576 0.43 -8.39 15.08
CA TYR A 576 1.81 -8.57 14.61
C TYR A 576 2.28 -7.50 13.61
N LYS A 577 1.37 -6.71 13.02
CA LYS A 577 1.67 -5.58 12.12
C LYS A 577 1.90 -4.26 12.86
N ILE A 578 1.61 -4.19 14.15
CA ILE A 578 1.84 -2.99 14.97
C ILE A 578 3.32 -2.62 14.91
N SER A 579 3.60 -1.33 14.72
CA SER A 579 4.96 -0.81 14.66
C SER A 579 5.12 0.43 15.52
N LEU A 580 6.29 0.57 16.14
CA LEU A 580 6.67 1.67 17.01
C LEU A 580 7.81 2.48 16.42
N GLY A 581 7.68 3.81 16.49
CA GLY A 581 8.74 4.76 16.18
C GLY A 581 8.94 5.73 17.34
N TYR A 582 10.18 6.14 17.58
CA TYR A 582 10.49 7.15 18.59
C TYR A 582 11.35 8.26 17.97
N TRP A 583 10.90 9.50 18.16
CA TRP A 583 11.65 10.67 17.74
C TRP A 583 11.17 11.92 18.51
N ASN A 584 12.09 12.83 18.82
CA ASN A 584 11.80 14.11 19.45
C ASN A 584 10.90 14.00 20.71
N ASN A 585 11.25 13.08 21.61
CA ASN A 585 10.52 12.75 22.85
C ASN A 585 9.07 12.27 22.65
N LYS A 586 8.70 11.88 21.42
CA LYS A 586 7.39 11.31 21.10
C LYS A 586 7.52 9.85 20.68
N LEU A 587 6.65 9.00 21.22
CA LEU A 587 6.46 7.62 20.80
C LEU A 587 5.26 7.57 19.87
N TYR A 588 5.48 7.10 18.65
CA TYR A 588 4.46 6.89 17.62
C TYR A 588 4.14 5.42 17.54
N VAL A 589 2.87 5.07 17.68
CA VAL A 589 2.40 3.68 17.67
C VAL A 589 1.38 3.54 16.56
N ALA A 590 1.75 2.87 15.47
CA ALA A 590 0.85 2.56 14.38
C ALA A 590 -0.06 1.39 14.75
N LEU A 591 -1.37 1.58 14.64
CA LEU A 591 -2.39 0.65 15.13
C LEU A 591 -3.41 0.32 14.02
N PRO A 592 -3.84 -0.95 13.92
CA PRO A 592 -4.98 -1.35 13.09
C PRO A 592 -6.27 -1.15 13.87
N LEU A 593 -7.00 -0.05 13.63
CA LEU A 593 -8.23 0.28 14.33
C LEU A 593 -9.48 -0.12 13.53
N ASP A 594 -10.60 -0.33 14.24
CA ASP A 594 -11.95 -0.53 13.69
C ASP A 594 -12.02 -1.69 12.67
N ASN A 595 -11.52 -2.87 13.07
CA ASN A 595 -11.43 -4.08 12.24
C ASN A 595 -10.53 -3.96 11.00
N SER A 596 -9.71 -2.91 10.90
CA SER A 596 -8.72 -2.81 9.83
C SER A 596 -7.71 -3.96 9.91
N THR A 597 -7.28 -4.47 8.77
CA THR A 597 -6.21 -5.47 8.65
C THR A 597 -4.84 -4.85 8.44
N VAL A 598 -4.76 -3.51 8.45
CA VAL A 598 -3.54 -2.70 8.27
C VAL A 598 -3.52 -1.56 9.29
N CYS A 599 -2.34 -1.05 9.63
CA CYS A 599 -2.23 0.05 10.59
C CYS A 599 -2.66 1.38 9.95
N ASN A 600 -3.92 1.74 10.17
CA ASN A 600 -4.61 2.89 9.59
C ASN A 600 -4.67 4.13 10.49
N ALA A 601 -4.12 4.05 11.69
CA ALA A 601 -4.08 5.15 12.66
C ALA A 601 -2.79 5.11 13.49
N VAL A 602 -2.45 6.25 14.11
CA VAL A 602 -1.28 6.40 14.99
C VAL A 602 -1.72 6.95 16.34
N ALA A 603 -1.33 6.29 17.43
CA ALA A 603 -1.40 6.86 18.77
C ALA A 603 -0.05 7.48 19.13
N VAL A 604 -0.04 8.69 19.70
CA VAL A 604 1.18 9.42 20.01
C VAL A 604 1.27 9.71 21.50
N TYR A 605 2.41 9.31 22.13
CA TYR A 605 2.72 9.61 23.52
C TYR A 605 3.92 10.55 23.58
N ASN A 606 3.82 11.62 24.35
CA ASN A 606 4.91 12.55 24.58
C ASN A 606 5.49 12.34 26.00
N PHE A 607 6.80 12.04 26.05
CA PHE A 607 7.52 11.80 27.31
C PHE A 607 7.79 13.07 28.13
N VAL A 608 7.78 14.25 27.52
CA VAL A 608 7.97 15.52 28.23
C VAL A 608 6.71 15.91 29.00
N THR A 609 5.55 15.75 28.39
CA THR A 609 4.25 16.05 29.02
C THR A 609 3.64 14.84 29.72
N GLU A 610 4.23 13.66 29.58
CA GLU A 610 3.76 12.37 30.11
C GLU A 610 2.29 12.06 29.75
N ASN A 611 1.88 12.46 28.57
CA ASN A 611 0.50 12.33 28.10
C ASN A 611 0.41 11.78 26.68
N TRP A 612 -0.72 11.11 26.41
CA TRP A 612 -1.14 10.71 25.07
C TRP A 612 -1.81 11.86 24.38
N TYR A 613 -1.50 12.06 23.08
CA TYR A 613 -2.11 13.07 22.23
C TYR A 613 -3.37 12.59 21.53
N GLY A 614 -3.81 11.37 21.83
CA GLY A 614 -4.97 10.75 21.20
C GLY A 614 -4.63 9.99 19.93
N GLU A 615 -5.56 9.97 19.01
CA GLU A 615 -5.50 9.22 17.75
C GLU A 615 -5.22 10.17 16.59
N TRP A 616 -4.23 9.86 15.77
CA TRP A 616 -3.96 10.55 14.52
C TRP A 616 -4.44 9.70 13.35
N ASN A 617 -5.39 10.22 12.60
CA ASN A 617 -6.00 9.60 11.43
C ASN A 617 -5.53 10.28 10.15
N PHE A 618 -5.67 9.58 9.04
CA PHE A 618 -5.30 10.07 7.72
C PHE A 618 -6.54 10.26 6.85
N ALA A 619 -6.52 11.28 5.98
CA ALA A 619 -7.58 11.47 5.01
C ALA A 619 -7.64 10.28 4.04
N SER A 620 -8.85 9.83 3.69
CA SER A 620 -9.04 8.71 2.76
C SER A 620 -8.37 8.94 1.39
N ALA A 621 -8.25 10.20 0.97
CA ALA A 621 -7.56 10.57 -0.27
C ALA A 621 -6.05 10.31 -0.23
N ILE A 622 -5.44 10.27 0.95
CA ILE A 622 -4.02 9.94 1.14
C ILE A 622 -3.84 8.43 1.33
N GLY A 623 -4.76 7.77 2.05
CA GLY A 623 -4.80 6.32 2.24
C GLY A 623 -3.50 5.77 2.82
N MET A 624 -3.06 6.25 3.99
CA MET A 624 -1.82 5.79 4.61
C MET A 624 -2.07 4.57 5.51
N ASN A 625 -1.31 3.51 5.27
CA ASN A 625 -1.23 2.33 6.12
C ASN A 625 0.23 2.18 6.58
N ILE A 626 0.53 2.52 7.81
CA ILE A 626 1.91 2.55 8.28
C ILE A 626 2.38 1.14 8.66
N GLN A 627 3.49 0.70 8.08
CA GLN A 627 4.09 -0.59 8.37
C GLN A 627 5.30 -0.48 9.30
N SER A 628 6.14 0.54 9.12
CA SER A 628 7.36 0.69 9.91
C SER A 628 7.81 2.14 10.00
N TRP A 629 8.77 2.38 10.87
CA TRP A 629 9.34 3.68 11.14
C TRP A 629 10.85 3.62 11.05
N GLN A 630 11.47 4.67 10.48
CA GLN A 630 12.91 4.82 10.42
C GLN A 630 13.30 6.26 10.75
N VAL A 631 14.41 6.43 11.46
CA VAL A 631 15.00 7.76 11.69
C VAL A 631 16.18 7.92 10.75
N SER A 632 16.13 8.94 9.90
CA SER A 632 17.19 9.21 8.93
C SER A 632 17.34 10.71 8.71
N THR A 633 18.35 11.08 7.93
CA THR A 633 18.67 12.48 7.65
C THR A 633 17.80 13.02 6.51
N TYR A 634 17.12 14.14 6.77
CA TYR A 634 16.38 14.92 5.79
C TYR A 634 16.82 16.38 5.82
N LEU A 635 17.29 16.91 4.69
CA LEU A 635 17.78 18.28 4.58
C LEU A 635 18.81 18.65 5.68
N GLY A 636 19.69 17.70 6.02
CA GLY A 636 20.72 17.87 7.04
C GLY A 636 20.27 17.73 8.50
N LEU A 637 18.99 17.40 8.74
CA LEU A 637 18.40 17.18 10.07
C LEU A 637 17.87 15.77 10.21
N GLN A 638 17.99 15.21 11.41
CA GLN A 638 17.35 13.94 11.73
C GLN A 638 15.83 14.11 11.76
N ARG A 639 15.11 13.22 11.10
CA ARG A 639 13.64 13.17 11.04
C ARG A 639 13.13 11.76 11.17
N LEU A 640 11.89 11.62 11.62
CA LEU A 640 11.18 10.36 11.63
C LEU A 640 10.47 10.17 10.28
N PHE A 641 10.70 9.02 9.69
CA PHE A 641 10.03 8.60 8.46
C PHE A 641 9.04 7.49 8.78
N SER A 642 7.83 7.61 8.26
CA SER A 642 6.86 6.53 8.22
C SER A 642 6.87 5.87 6.84
N ILE A 643 6.89 4.54 6.84
CA ILE A 643 6.90 3.71 5.65
C ILE A 643 5.57 2.98 5.61
N THR A 644 4.86 3.11 4.49
CA THR A 644 3.55 2.49 4.30
C THR A 644 3.68 1.10 3.68
N ASP A 645 2.63 0.30 3.79
CA ASP A 645 2.55 -1.06 3.24
C ASP A 645 2.65 -1.11 1.70
N ASP A 646 2.35 0.01 1.03
CA ASP A 646 2.50 0.20 -0.41
C ASP A 646 3.84 0.89 -0.80
N GLY A 647 4.77 1.06 0.14
CA GLY A 647 6.12 1.54 -0.09
C GLY A 647 6.28 3.05 -0.21
N ARG A 648 5.24 3.84 0.07
CA ARG A 648 5.41 5.29 0.16
C ARG A 648 6.14 5.67 1.44
N ILE A 649 7.01 6.67 1.36
CA ILE A 649 7.80 7.17 2.49
C ILE A 649 7.41 8.61 2.76
N PHE A 650 7.03 8.89 4.00
CA PHE A 650 6.63 10.22 4.44
C PHE A 650 7.53 10.71 5.56
N VAL A 651 7.88 11.98 5.54
CA VAL A 651 8.39 12.67 6.74
C VAL A 651 7.20 12.88 7.67
N THR A 652 7.37 12.47 8.90
CA THR A 652 6.34 12.52 9.93
C THR A 652 6.42 13.85 10.69
N ASP A 653 5.26 14.40 11.04
CA ASP A 653 5.13 15.60 11.87
C ASP A 653 5.78 16.83 11.22
N GLU A 654 5.56 17.01 9.90
CA GLU A 654 6.09 18.09 9.10
C GLU A 654 4.97 18.82 8.34
N GLY A 655 4.95 20.17 8.39
CA GLY A 655 3.93 20.98 7.72
C GLY A 655 2.56 20.94 8.40
N GLN A 656 1.52 21.42 7.72
CA GLN A 656 0.15 21.57 8.25
C GLN A 656 -0.89 20.69 7.53
N ASN A 657 -0.47 19.97 6.49
CA ASN A 657 -1.34 19.12 5.66
C ASN A 657 -0.68 17.76 5.44
N ASP A 658 -1.50 16.75 5.20
CA ASP A 658 -1.00 15.47 4.68
C ASP A 658 -0.82 15.62 3.16
N ILE A 659 0.39 15.37 2.65
CA ILE A 659 0.74 15.56 1.24
C ILE A 659 1.25 14.26 0.63
N SER A 660 0.63 13.81 -0.45
CA SER A 660 1.10 12.66 -1.23
C SER A 660 1.15 13.03 -2.73
N GLY A 661 2.35 13.32 -3.22
CA GLY A 661 2.54 13.81 -4.59
C GLY A 661 1.83 15.16 -4.79
N THR A 662 0.90 15.21 -5.73
CA THR A 662 0.05 16.40 -5.98
C THR A 662 -1.20 16.46 -5.09
N THR A 663 -1.51 15.39 -4.37
CA THR A 663 -2.67 15.33 -3.48
C THR A 663 -2.33 15.96 -2.15
N VAL A 664 -3.03 17.03 -1.81
CA VAL A 664 -2.96 17.72 -0.52
C VAL A 664 -4.27 17.49 0.21
N ALA A 665 -4.21 16.90 1.40
CA ALA A 665 -5.37 16.69 2.24
C ALA A 665 -5.24 17.50 3.52
N GLU A 666 -6.24 18.31 3.79
CA GLU A 666 -6.34 19.07 5.03
C GLU A 666 -6.61 18.12 6.21
N ILE A 667 -6.01 18.40 7.35
CA ILE A 667 -6.13 17.60 8.55
C ILE A 667 -7.40 17.98 9.30
N SER A 668 -8.38 17.09 9.34
CA SER A 668 -9.57 17.29 10.17
C SER A 668 -9.29 16.93 11.62
N THR A 669 -9.76 17.77 12.56
CA THR A 669 -9.55 17.57 13.99
C THR A 669 -10.85 17.43 14.75
N GLU A 670 -10.84 16.66 15.82
CA GLU A 670 -11.95 16.54 16.76
C GLU A 670 -11.43 16.58 18.20
N LEU A 671 -11.95 17.50 19.02
CA LEU A 671 -11.65 17.65 20.42
C LEU A 671 -12.93 17.52 21.25
N ILE A 672 -12.96 16.59 22.19
CA ILE A 672 -14.06 16.47 23.17
C ILE A 672 -13.48 16.68 24.54
N THR A 673 -13.96 17.69 25.28
CA THR A 673 -13.52 17.95 26.64
C THR A 673 -14.01 16.85 27.59
N ARG A 674 -13.37 16.76 28.76
CA ARG A 674 -13.94 15.99 29.87
C ARG A 674 -15.32 16.57 30.24
N ALA A 675 -16.13 15.76 30.89
CA ALA A 675 -17.36 16.23 31.47
C ALA A 675 -17.08 17.13 32.68
N TYR A 676 -17.65 18.31 32.70
CA TYR A 676 -17.61 19.25 33.81
C TYR A 676 -18.80 19.01 34.70
N ASP A 677 -18.54 18.72 36.00
CA ASP A 677 -19.58 18.60 37.02
C ASP A 677 -19.81 19.97 37.66
N THR A 678 -21.02 20.32 37.82
CA THR A 678 -21.45 21.59 38.45
C THR A 678 -22.02 21.40 39.88
N ASP A 679 -21.33 20.60 40.71
CA ASP A 679 -21.61 20.48 42.13
C ASP A 679 -23.07 20.10 42.47
N ASN A 680 -23.62 19.11 41.81
CA ASN A 680 -24.99 18.62 42.03
C ASN A 680 -26.12 19.60 41.68
N LEU A 681 -25.83 20.70 41.05
CA LEU A 681 -26.84 21.66 40.62
C LEU A 681 -27.06 21.56 39.10
N ASN A 682 -28.30 21.61 38.66
CA ASN A 682 -28.62 21.76 37.25
C ASN A 682 -28.31 23.19 36.79
N HIS A 683 -27.44 23.31 35.81
CA HIS A 683 -27.08 24.61 35.26
C HIS A 683 -27.54 24.76 33.82
N PHE A 684 -27.95 25.99 33.47
CA PHE A 684 -28.16 26.40 32.10
C PHE A 684 -26.86 26.97 31.53
N GLN A 685 -26.41 26.38 30.46
CA GLN A 685 -25.26 26.91 29.76
C GLN A 685 -25.68 28.03 28.81
N ARG A 686 -24.98 29.14 28.89
CA ARG A 686 -25.32 30.37 28.17
C ARG A 686 -24.37 30.63 27.00
N ARG A 687 -23.08 30.57 27.23
CA ARG A 687 -22.05 30.96 26.25
C ARG A 687 -20.83 30.09 26.37
N ILE A 688 -20.20 29.84 25.25
CA ILE A 688 -18.85 29.31 25.16
C ILE A 688 -17.90 30.42 24.78
N TYR A 689 -16.77 30.47 25.44
CA TYR A 689 -15.63 31.31 25.11
C TYR A 689 -14.52 30.42 24.63
N LEU A 690 -14.05 30.66 23.41
CA LEU A 690 -12.95 29.95 22.79
C LEU A 690 -11.85 30.92 22.44
N ASP A 691 -10.69 30.77 23.06
CA ASP A 691 -9.48 31.42 22.60
C ASP A 691 -8.76 30.49 21.66
N LEU A 692 -8.63 30.84 20.40
CA LEU A 692 -8.02 30.00 19.41
C LEU A 692 -7.16 30.78 18.42
N ALA A 693 -6.11 30.10 17.90
CA ALA A 693 -5.35 30.55 16.76
C ALA A 693 -5.72 29.70 15.56
N THR A 694 -5.95 30.29 14.41
CA THR A 694 -6.30 29.57 13.20
C THR A 694 -5.96 30.36 11.95
N ASN A 695 -5.59 29.66 10.89
CA ASN A 695 -5.36 30.24 9.57
C ASN A 695 -6.59 30.14 8.65
N ARG A 696 -7.51 29.20 8.94
CA ARG A 696 -8.74 28.99 8.16
C ARG A 696 -9.88 28.58 9.06
N PRO A 697 -10.64 29.54 9.62
CA PRO A 697 -11.64 29.24 10.62
C PRO A 697 -12.89 28.59 10.00
N LYS A 698 -12.89 27.31 9.84
CA LYS A 698 -14.10 26.52 9.60
C LYS A 698 -14.19 25.43 10.63
N PHE A 699 -14.86 25.71 11.73
CA PHE A 699 -15.03 24.78 12.82
C PHE A 699 -16.49 24.75 13.28
N SER A 700 -16.88 23.66 13.94
CA SER A 700 -18.14 23.59 14.68
C SER A 700 -17.85 23.36 16.16
N ALA A 701 -18.67 23.94 17.01
CA ALA A 701 -18.63 23.66 18.44
C ALA A 701 -20.04 23.26 18.93
N ALA A 702 -20.12 22.15 19.66
CA ALA A 702 -21.36 21.60 20.18
C ALA A 702 -21.21 21.36 21.68
N VAL A 703 -22.29 21.56 22.42
CA VAL A 703 -22.36 21.28 23.86
C VAL A 703 -23.29 20.11 24.10
N PHE A 704 -22.83 19.17 24.91
CA PHE A 704 -23.57 17.99 25.34
C PHE A 704 -23.86 18.09 26.83
N THR A 705 -24.98 17.53 27.25
CA THR A 705 -25.34 17.41 28.66
C THR A 705 -25.64 15.95 29.01
N GLU A 706 -25.66 15.62 30.31
CA GLU A 706 -25.94 14.28 30.82
C GLU A 706 -27.25 13.70 30.22
N GLY A 707 -27.19 12.45 29.76
CA GLY A 707 -28.31 11.74 29.12
C GLY A 707 -28.41 11.86 27.61
N ALA A 708 -27.54 12.65 26.97
CA ALA A 708 -27.39 12.66 25.54
C ALA A 708 -26.35 11.61 25.14
N SER A 709 -26.71 10.63 24.30
CA SER A 709 -25.70 9.79 23.64
C SER A 709 -24.89 10.60 22.65
N GLU A 710 -23.64 10.20 22.40
CA GLU A 710 -22.78 10.88 21.41
C GLU A 710 -23.45 10.97 20.02
N GLU A 711 -24.37 10.07 19.71
CA GLU A 711 -25.07 10.00 18.43
C GLU A 711 -26.41 10.76 18.41
N SER A 712 -27.00 11.10 19.56
CA SER A 712 -28.43 11.40 19.57
C SER A 712 -28.81 12.83 19.74
N THR A 713 -27.95 13.75 20.21
CA THR A 713 -28.34 15.16 20.25
C THR A 713 -27.19 16.14 20.40
N LEU A 714 -26.80 16.72 19.33
CA LEU A 714 -26.32 18.08 19.32
C LEU A 714 -27.40 18.97 19.93
N LEU A 715 -27.15 19.54 21.09
CA LEU A 715 -28.08 20.48 21.69
C LEU A 715 -28.08 21.81 20.93
N THR A 716 -26.92 22.17 20.36
CA THR A 716 -26.76 23.24 19.36
C THR A 716 -25.52 22.91 18.54
N ASP A 717 -25.70 22.65 17.27
CA ASP A 717 -24.62 22.62 16.30
C ASP A 717 -24.60 23.99 15.61
N GLN A 718 -23.60 24.81 15.93
CA GLN A 718 -23.37 26.06 15.21
C GLN A 718 -22.07 25.88 14.44
N THR A 719 -22.20 25.78 13.13
CA THR A 719 -21.04 25.80 12.24
C THR A 719 -20.60 27.25 12.05
N TYR A 720 -19.43 27.55 12.56
CA TYR A 720 -18.78 28.82 12.34
C TYR A 720 -17.94 28.72 11.10
N SER A 721 -18.49 29.09 9.98
CA SER A 721 -17.73 29.26 8.76
C SER A 721 -17.53 30.76 8.58
N ARG A 722 -16.32 31.24 8.72
CA ARG A 722 -15.93 32.51 8.16
C ARG A 722 -15.62 32.29 6.68
N SER A 723 -16.37 32.95 5.83
CA SER A 723 -16.03 33.09 4.40
C SER A 723 -14.77 33.90 4.17
N GLU A 724 -14.15 34.37 5.24
CA GLU A 724 -13.03 35.27 5.28
C GLU A 724 -11.75 34.47 5.32
N THR A 725 -11.09 34.36 4.19
CA THR A 725 -9.75 33.83 4.10
C THR A 725 -8.72 34.92 4.22
N TRP A 726 -7.68 34.66 5.00
CA TRP A 726 -6.51 35.54 4.97
C TRP A 726 -5.80 35.32 3.65
N LYS A 727 -5.55 36.44 2.97
CA LYS A 727 -4.81 36.45 1.74
C LYS A 727 -3.68 37.43 1.86
N PHE A 728 -2.67 37.17 1.06
CA PHE A 728 -1.77 38.22 0.61
C PHE A 728 -2.44 39.05 -0.42
N ALA A 729 -3.49 39.72 -0.16
CA ALA A 729 -4.21 40.51 -1.10
C ALA A 729 -4.95 39.77 -2.22
N ASP A 730 -5.71 40.50 -2.96
CA ASP A 730 -6.32 40.10 -4.19
C ASP A 730 -5.28 39.94 -5.33
N SER A 731 -5.73 39.60 -6.50
CA SER A 731 -4.87 39.42 -7.69
C SER A 731 -4.07 40.70 -8.07
N ALA A 732 -4.36 41.84 -7.48
CA ALA A 732 -3.70 43.11 -7.73
C ALA A 732 -2.71 43.52 -6.63
N TYR A 733 -2.42 42.64 -5.66
CA TYR A 733 -1.48 42.92 -4.61
C TYR A 733 -0.04 43.04 -5.14
N ASP A 734 0.56 44.16 -4.95
CA ASP A 734 1.92 44.47 -5.34
C ASP A 734 2.69 45.04 -4.13
N LEU A 735 3.71 44.34 -3.68
CA LEU A 735 4.58 44.75 -2.57
C LEU A 735 5.32 46.05 -2.86
N THR A 736 5.47 46.44 -4.12
CA THR A 736 6.13 47.69 -4.51
C THR A 736 5.19 48.87 -4.45
N ASN A 737 3.90 48.62 -4.34
CA ASN A 737 2.90 49.67 -4.23
C ASN A 737 2.79 50.16 -2.77
N ALA A 738 3.05 51.44 -2.54
CA ALA A 738 2.99 52.03 -1.21
C ALA A 738 1.62 51.92 -0.52
N ASN A 739 0.55 51.66 -1.26
CA ASN A 739 -0.78 51.42 -0.75
C ASN A 739 -1.04 49.97 -0.30
N ASN A 740 -0.15 49.07 -0.66
CA ASN A 740 -0.20 47.65 -0.31
C ASN A 740 0.92 47.36 0.67
N ASP A 741 0.81 47.84 1.89
CA ASP A 741 1.78 47.57 2.93
C ASP A 741 1.65 46.16 3.49
N PHE A 742 2.68 45.66 4.16
CA PHE A 742 2.73 44.34 4.74
C PHE A 742 1.59 44.11 5.76
N ASN A 743 1.18 45.12 6.48
CA ASN A 743 0.06 45.05 7.40
C ASN A 743 -1.27 44.85 6.68
N ARG A 744 -1.43 45.36 5.47
CA ARG A 744 -2.61 45.10 4.65
C ARG A 744 -2.62 43.67 4.07
N ALA A 745 -1.46 43.12 3.80
CA ALA A 745 -1.36 41.75 3.34
C ALA A 745 -1.89 40.72 4.35
N TYR A 746 -1.80 41.04 5.62
CA TYR A 746 -2.36 40.25 6.71
C TYR A 746 -3.79 40.62 7.08
N ARG A 747 -4.36 41.61 6.42
CA ARG A 747 -5.78 41.92 6.65
C ARG A 747 -6.65 40.86 5.99
N LYS A 748 -7.71 40.57 6.69
CA LYS A 748 -8.78 39.74 6.28
C LYS A 748 -9.38 40.19 4.96
N ASP A 749 -9.31 39.37 3.96
CA ASP A 749 -10.00 39.56 2.70
C ASP A 749 -11.25 38.70 2.64
N TYR A 750 -12.37 39.31 2.38
CA TYR A 750 -13.69 38.68 2.41
C TYR A 750 -14.13 38.11 1.05
N SER A 751 -13.39 38.37 0.01
CA SER A 751 -13.92 38.18 -1.34
C SER A 751 -13.52 36.90 -2.06
N THR A 752 -12.34 36.38 -1.80
CA THR A 752 -11.81 35.28 -2.60
C THR A 752 -10.87 34.37 -1.78
N GLY A 753 -10.63 33.15 -2.21
CA GLY A 753 -9.71 32.19 -1.61
C GLY A 753 -8.23 32.66 -1.63
N PRO A 754 -7.31 31.91 -1.03
CA PRO A 754 -5.89 32.25 -1.02
C PRO A 754 -5.38 32.42 -2.43
N LEU A 755 -4.50 33.41 -2.65
CA LEU A 755 -3.87 33.64 -3.94
C LEU A 755 -3.03 32.44 -4.35
N ALA A 756 -3.14 32.04 -5.60
CA ALA A 756 -2.24 31.05 -6.16
C ALA A 756 -0.80 31.60 -6.17
N ALA A 757 0.13 30.80 -5.72
CA ALA A 757 1.53 31.16 -5.70
C ALA A 757 2.05 31.50 -7.10
N GLY A 758 2.76 32.61 -7.24
CA GLY A 758 3.39 33.02 -8.49
C GLY A 758 2.44 33.60 -9.55
N SER A 759 1.22 33.93 -9.18
CA SER A 759 0.22 34.44 -10.14
C SER A 759 0.36 35.91 -10.52
N THR A 760 1.15 36.70 -9.80
CA THR A 760 1.27 38.16 -10.05
C THR A 760 2.71 38.64 -9.91
N PRO A 761 3.25 39.39 -10.89
CA PRO A 761 4.58 40.05 -10.74
C PRO A 761 4.59 40.96 -9.53
N GLY A 762 5.63 40.82 -8.70
CA GLY A 762 5.75 41.60 -7.45
C GLY A 762 5.18 40.91 -6.22
N GLN A 763 4.45 39.82 -6.37
CA GLN A 763 4.07 38.99 -5.22
C GLN A 763 5.29 38.26 -4.64
N PRO A 764 5.40 38.20 -3.29
CA PRO A 764 6.41 37.32 -2.69
C PRO A 764 6.09 35.88 -3.06
N SER A 765 6.81 35.37 -4.03
CA SER A 765 6.50 34.08 -4.67
C SER A 765 6.94 32.85 -3.89
N THR A 766 7.77 33.02 -2.89
CA THR A 766 8.48 31.85 -2.32
C THR A 766 8.37 31.70 -0.81
N GLY A 767 7.89 32.62 -0.08
CA GLY A 767 7.73 32.51 1.37
C GLY A 767 6.27 32.51 1.84
N LEU A 768 5.34 32.69 0.91
CA LEU A 768 3.97 33.11 1.23
C LEU A 768 2.93 32.18 0.58
N GLN A 769 3.36 30.96 0.23
CA GLN A 769 2.45 29.95 -0.30
C GLN A 769 1.64 29.32 0.84
N PRO A 770 0.38 28.99 0.60
CA PRO A 770 -0.37 28.14 1.50
C PRO A 770 0.44 26.86 1.78
N GLY A 771 0.68 26.57 3.05
CA GLY A 771 1.47 25.40 3.46
C GLY A 771 2.98 25.65 3.62
N THR A 772 3.51 26.84 3.39
CA THR A 772 4.95 27.14 3.59
C THR A 772 5.28 27.73 4.97
N GLY A 773 4.37 27.70 5.91
CA GLY A 773 4.58 28.21 7.26
C GLY A 773 4.46 29.73 7.40
N PHE A 774 4.06 30.43 6.35
CA PHE A 774 3.87 31.88 6.36
C PHE A 774 2.38 32.29 6.39
N GLU A 775 1.53 31.40 6.83
CA GLU A 775 0.13 31.72 7.05
C GLU A 775 0.01 32.48 8.38
N PRO A 776 -0.61 33.69 8.41
CA PRO A 776 -0.70 34.44 9.63
C PRO A 776 -1.53 33.68 10.67
N GLU A 777 -0.92 33.37 11.80
CA GLU A 777 -1.64 32.93 12.97
C GLU A 777 -2.43 34.10 13.57
N MET A 778 -3.70 33.89 13.77
CA MET A 778 -4.55 34.86 14.47
C MET A 778 -5.15 34.22 15.70
N VAL A 779 -4.95 34.90 16.82
CA VAL A 779 -5.64 34.57 18.05
C VAL A 779 -6.95 35.35 18.06
N GLN A 780 -8.07 34.66 18.13
CA GLN A 780 -9.38 35.26 18.22
C GLN A 780 -10.19 34.64 19.36
N GLU A 781 -10.78 35.50 20.17
CA GLU A 781 -11.77 35.11 21.17
C GLU A 781 -13.15 35.06 20.54
N PHE A 782 -13.78 33.90 20.59
CA PHE A 782 -15.14 33.69 20.10
C PHE A 782 -16.08 33.49 21.28
N ARG A 783 -17.11 34.32 21.35
CA ARG A 783 -18.25 34.19 22.27
C ARG A 783 -19.40 33.52 21.54
N LEU A 784 -19.58 32.21 21.75
CA LEU A 784 -20.63 31.49 21.08
C LEU A 784 -21.94 31.59 21.85
N PRO A 785 -23.01 32.17 21.29
CA PRO A 785 -24.32 32.24 21.94
C PRO A 785 -24.95 30.85 21.91
N LEU A 786 -24.99 30.18 23.05
CA LEU A 786 -25.70 28.92 23.17
C LEU A 786 -27.18 29.19 23.42
N ILE A 787 -27.99 28.82 22.46
CA ILE A 787 -29.45 28.84 22.63
C ILE A 787 -29.90 27.48 23.13
N THR A 788 -29.54 27.13 24.35
CA THR A 788 -30.03 25.86 24.92
C THR A 788 -30.92 26.16 26.13
N ARG A 789 -32.06 25.50 26.18
CA ARG A 789 -32.96 25.52 27.35
C ARG A 789 -32.82 24.24 28.16
N ARG A 790 -31.78 23.49 27.96
CA ARG A 790 -31.55 22.20 28.65
C ARG A 790 -30.72 22.45 29.90
N GLN A 791 -31.09 21.73 30.95
CA GLN A 791 -30.40 21.68 32.22
C GLN A 791 -29.61 20.37 32.27
N GLY A 792 -28.40 20.38 32.79
CA GLY A 792 -27.61 19.19 33.04
C GLY A 792 -26.62 19.43 34.17
N ARG A 793 -26.34 18.39 34.91
CA ARG A 793 -25.28 18.39 35.94
C ARG A 793 -23.90 18.24 35.29
N LEU A 794 -23.80 17.34 34.34
CA LEU A 794 -22.59 17.10 33.57
C LEU A 794 -22.73 17.70 32.19
N SER A 795 -21.70 18.34 31.74
CA SER A 795 -21.65 18.88 30.38
C SER A 795 -20.25 18.80 29.82
N TRP A 796 -20.15 18.60 28.50
CA TRP A 796 -18.89 18.60 27.77
C TRP A 796 -19.05 19.29 26.41
N ILE A 797 -17.95 19.70 25.83
CA ILE A 797 -17.91 20.44 24.58
C ILE A 797 -17.15 19.62 23.53
N LYS A 798 -17.73 19.54 22.34
CA LYS A 798 -17.10 18.95 21.16
C LYS A 798 -16.76 20.05 20.19
N ILE A 799 -15.52 20.12 19.76
CA ILE A 799 -15.03 21.03 18.72
C ILE A 799 -14.55 20.17 17.56
N THR A 800 -15.03 20.45 16.36
CA THR A 800 -14.56 19.78 15.13
C THR A 800 -14.10 20.83 14.13
N ASN A 801 -12.95 20.60 13.53
CA ASN A 801 -12.42 21.37 12.43
C ASN A 801 -12.23 20.47 11.23
N THR A 802 -12.68 20.88 10.07
CA THR A 802 -12.59 20.10 8.83
C THR A 802 -11.60 20.67 7.84
N GLN A 803 -11.08 21.88 8.09
CA GLN A 803 -10.17 22.55 7.17
C GLN A 803 -9.18 23.44 7.91
N GLY A 804 -7.92 23.38 7.51
CA GLY A 804 -6.85 24.22 7.96
C GLY A 804 -6.38 23.97 9.39
N PHE A 805 -5.44 24.80 9.84
CA PHE A 805 -4.87 24.73 11.17
C PHE A 805 -5.80 25.37 12.20
N ILE A 806 -5.95 24.70 13.34
CA ILE A 806 -6.60 25.25 14.53
C ILE A 806 -5.75 24.94 15.78
N SER A 807 -5.56 25.97 16.62
CA SER A 807 -5.01 25.85 17.97
C SER A 807 -6.07 26.29 18.97
N VAL A 808 -6.53 25.40 19.82
CA VAL A 808 -7.47 25.73 20.90
C VAL A 808 -6.68 25.97 22.16
N MET A 809 -6.54 27.24 22.55
CA MET A 809 -5.67 27.70 23.65
C MET A 809 -6.40 27.66 24.98
N SER A 810 -7.64 28.13 25.03
CA SER A 810 -8.46 28.06 26.22
C SER A 810 -9.93 27.86 25.88
N LEU A 811 -10.65 27.33 26.84
CA LEU A 811 -12.07 27.07 26.72
C LEU A 811 -12.75 27.42 28.03
N GLY A 812 -13.74 28.30 27.95
CA GLY A 812 -14.56 28.69 29.08
C GLY A 812 -16.05 28.69 28.73
N TYR A 813 -16.87 28.53 29.72
CA TYR A 813 -18.31 28.63 29.52
C TYR A 813 -18.98 29.38 30.66
N GLU A 814 -20.03 30.12 30.31
CA GLU A 814 -20.89 30.83 31.25
C GLU A 814 -22.11 29.98 31.57
N THR A 815 -22.31 29.67 32.85
CA THR A 815 -23.49 28.92 33.29
C THR A 815 -24.34 29.79 34.23
N ARG A 816 -25.64 29.53 34.26
CA ARG A 816 -26.57 30.11 35.25
C ARG A 816 -27.16 28.96 36.06
N ALA A 817 -27.13 29.09 37.38
CA ALA A 817 -27.78 28.13 38.26
C ALA A 817 -29.29 28.05 37.96
N GLY A 818 -29.78 26.87 37.68
CA GLY A 818 -31.19 26.60 37.50
C GLY A 818 -31.89 26.63 38.87
N GLN A 819 -33.04 27.27 38.97
CA GLN A 819 -33.88 27.09 40.15
C GLN A 819 -34.36 25.63 40.23
N ARG A 820 -34.23 24.99 41.39
CA ARG A 820 -34.90 23.73 41.66
C ARG A 820 -36.36 23.91 41.41
N ALA A 821 -36.97 23.14 40.51
CA ALA A 821 -38.38 22.99 40.48
C ALA A 821 -38.81 22.45 41.86
N ASN A 822 -39.54 23.22 42.63
CA ASN A 822 -40.21 22.69 43.79
C ASN A 822 -41.12 21.58 43.33
N LEU A 823 -40.77 20.35 43.65
CA LEU A 823 -41.68 19.20 43.55
C LEU A 823 -42.80 19.52 44.53
N ILE A 824 -43.93 19.96 43.99
CA ILE A 824 -45.19 19.92 44.71
C ILE A 824 -45.49 18.43 44.88
N GLN A 825 -45.26 17.90 46.09
CA GLN A 825 -45.86 16.63 46.48
C GLN A 825 -47.41 16.82 46.45
N VAL A 826 -48.08 16.09 45.58
CA VAL A 826 -49.49 15.83 45.64
C VAL A 826 -49.63 14.46 46.28
#